data_ab092450baf81f8f2ffdb7a603d3e470
#
_entry.id   ab092450baf81f8f2ffdb7a603d3e470
#
_cell.length_a   1.000
_cell.length_b   1.000
_cell.length_c   1.000
_cell.angle_alpha   90.00
_cell.angle_beta   90.00
_cell.angle_gamma   90.00
#
_symmetry.space_group_name_H-M   'P 1'
#
loop_
_entity.id
_entity.type
_entity.pdbx_description
1 polymer ?
#
loop_
_entity_poly.entity_id
_entity_poly.type
_entity_poly.pdbx_seq_one_letter_code
_entity_poly.pdbx_strand_id
1 'polypeptide(L)'
;MSSKDTENVEDRDGKIIERDIEAEMKTAYIDYAMSVIVSRALPDVRDGLKPVHRRILYTMYEDGLTSDKPYRKSATTVGDVLGRYHPHGDSSVYDAMVRMAQPFSLRYPLVDGHGNFGSIDGDGAAAYRYTEARMSKIAELMLTDIEKNTVDFMPNFDDRLQEPAVLPAKIPTLLINGSSGIAVGMATNIPPHNLTEVINGIIKIIDDDNVTDEQLMQIIKGPDFPTGGVILGRDAIKQAYTTGKGKITVRAEAEIEELSNGRQKIIVTSLPYQENKAKLIENIANLVREKRIEGISELRDESDRENAVRIHIGLKKDANAKVVLNQLYKNTQMQDTFGIIMLALVDNEPKILTLRQCLDYYIDHRKNVILRRTKFELDKALARAHILEGLKIALDNIDEVINIIRNSYDDAKERLMERFGLSDIQAQAILDMRLKTLSGLQREKIEEEYNELMKLIAHLREILGSETLVFQIIKEELLEVKEKYGDERLTKIVAAEGEFNEEDLIKEEQMVVALTHFGYIKRMPIDTYKSQRRGGKGIAGMSTREEDFVKEIFTTSTHDTVLFFSNKGKLYRLRGYEIPEAGRTAKGTAIVNLLSLDSGEKITAIIPISNFDEGKYLLMATRNGLIKKTPLKEYDSSRKTGLLAINLKDEDELIDVRMTDGEDNIVLVTSKGMSITFDEKDVRPVGRSAQGVLGIRLDEDDFVIGMESVLANDKKATLLAITENGFGKRTELDEYRVQNRGGRGVITYKITTKTGNIVGIRIATEDEDVMLITNSGTIIRLKVADISILGRATQGVTLMRTNGDEKVVSIETIAPEE
;
A
#
# COMPACT_ATOMS: atom_id res chain seq x y z
N MET A 1 -91.80 -22.22 1.86
CA MET A 1 -91.91 -21.13 2.79
C MET A 1 -90.55 -21.06 3.57
N SER A 2 -89.80 -20.23 3.11
CA SER A 2 -89.47 -18.85 3.56
C SER A 2 -88.69 -18.79 4.85
N SER A 3 -87.62 -18.42 4.90
CA SER A 3 -86.85 -17.15 4.97
C SER A 3 -85.51 -17.48 5.61
N LYS A 4 -84.45 -17.20 4.88
CA LYS A 4 -83.56 -16.07 5.12
C LYS A 4 -83.07 -15.91 6.58
N ASP A 5 -81.91 -16.46 6.84
CA ASP A 5 -80.96 -15.83 7.75
C ASP A 5 -79.69 -15.53 6.97
N THR A 6 -79.65 -14.30 6.51
CA THR A 6 -78.37 -13.66 6.04
C THR A 6 -77.62 -13.24 7.29
N GLU A 7 -76.66 -14.05 7.67
CA GLU A 7 -75.64 -13.61 8.58
C GLU A 7 -74.85 -12.47 7.93
N ASN A 8 -74.88 -11.30 8.60
CA ASN A 8 -74.03 -10.18 8.35
C ASN A 8 -72.57 -10.62 8.52
N VAL A 9 -71.87 -10.80 7.39
CA VAL A 9 -70.44 -10.77 7.37
C VAL A 9 -70.07 -9.31 7.55
N GLU A 10 -69.67 -8.91 8.77
CA GLU A 10 -69.05 -7.63 9.01
C GLU A 10 -67.82 -7.53 8.13
N ASP A 11 -67.88 -6.65 7.18
CA ASP A 11 -66.77 -6.19 6.32
C ASP A 11 -65.59 -5.77 7.20
N ARG A 12 -64.62 -6.63 7.34
CA ARG A 12 -63.27 -6.26 7.84
C ARG A 12 -62.48 -5.63 6.70
N ASP A 13 -63.02 -4.58 6.11
CA ASP A 13 -62.27 -3.72 5.22
C ASP A 13 -61.24 -2.95 6.06
N GLY A 14 -60.06 -3.54 6.16
CA GLY A 14 -58.89 -2.81 6.58
C GLY A 14 -58.75 -1.62 5.63
N LYS A 15 -58.62 -0.41 6.20
CA LYS A 15 -58.46 0.82 5.43
C LYS A 15 -57.22 0.69 4.55
N ILE A 16 -57.41 0.45 3.25
CA ILE A 16 -56.32 0.45 2.25
C ILE A 16 -55.86 1.90 2.10
N ILE A 17 -54.61 2.18 2.50
CA ILE A 17 -54.00 3.47 2.32
C ILE A 17 -53.05 3.32 1.12
N GLU A 18 -53.30 4.06 0.05
CA GLU A 18 -52.36 4.15 -1.07
C GLU A 18 -51.10 4.87 -0.60
N ARG A 19 -49.96 4.22 -0.77
CA ARG A 19 -48.62 4.83 -0.53
C ARG A 19 -47.80 4.74 -1.80
N ASP A 20 -47.19 5.86 -2.15
CA ASP A 20 -46.23 5.89 -3.23
C ASP A 20 -44.98 5.09 -2.82
N ILE A 21 -44.67 4.06 -3.59
CA ILE A 21 -43.53 3.16 -3.32
C ILE A 21 -42.20 3.92 -3.34
N GLU A 22 -42.08 4.95 -4.16
CA GLU A 22 -40.86 5.78 -4.24
C GLU A 22 -40.67 6.59 -2.94
N ALA A 23 -41.72 7.20 -2.43
CA ALA A 23 -41.68 7.94 -1.18
C ALA A 23 -41.42 7.03 0.03
N GLU A 24 -42.08 5.88 0.09
CA GLU A 24 -41.87 4.90 1.14
C GLU A 24 -40.45 4.34 1.15
N MET A 25 -39.92 3.98 -0.03
CA MET A 25 -38.55 3.49 -0.18
C MET A 25 -37.52 4.54 0.22
N LYS A 26 -37.72 5.82 -0.16
CA LYS A 26 -36.82 6.90 0.26
C LYS A 26 -36.80 7.06 1.77
N THR A 27 -37.98 7.09 2.41
CA THR A 27 -38.09 7.23 3.86
C THR A 27 -37.45 6.04 4.58
N ALA A 28 -37.82 4.81 4.20
CA ALA A 28 -37.28 3.60 4.81
C ALA A 28 -35.76 3.47 4.61
N TYR A 29 -35.23 3.88 3.44
CA TYR A 29 -33.78 3.86 3.19
C TYR A 29 -33.04 4.90 4.01
N ILE A 30 -33.61 6.12 4.19
CA ILE A 30 -33.02 7.15 5.05
C ILE A 30 -33.01 6.69 6.50
N ASP A 31 -34.12 6.14 7.01
CA ASP A 31 -34.20 5.63 8.37
C ASP A 31 -33.20 4.50 8.62
N TYR A 32 -33.08 3.57 7.68
CA TYR A 32 -32.09 2.50 7.73
C TYR A 32 -30.66 3.07 7.71
N ALA A 33 -30.37 4.00 6.79
CA ALA A 33 -29.05 4.63 6.67
C ALA A 33 -28.67 5.37 7.97
N MET A 34 -29.59 6.15 8.52
CA MET A 34 -29.37 6.86 9.80
C MET A 34 -29.13 5.89 10.95
N SER A 35 -29.92 4.81 11.04
CA SER A 35 -29.71 3.76 12.04
C SER A 35 -28.33 3.12 11.92
N VAL A 36 -27.88 2.77 10.70
CA VAL A 36 -26.55 2.17 10.49
C VAL A 36 -25.42 3.16 10.79
N ILE A 37 -25.59 4.43 10.44
CA ILE A 37 -24.58 5.47 10.65
C ILE A 37 -24.43 5.76 12.15
N VAL A 38 -25.54 6.12 12.83
CA VAL A 38 -25.51 6.62 14.22
C VAL A 38 -25.45 5.48 15.24
N SER A 39 -26.20 4.36 15.00
CA SER A 39 -26.42 3.35 16.03
C SER A 39 -25.67 2.04 15.79
N ARG A 40 -24.76 1.95 14.77
CA ARG A 40 -24.09 0.67 14.47
C ARG A 40 -22.62 0.81 14.06
N ALA A 41 -22.33 1.53 12.96
CA ALA A 41 -21.05 1.37 12.25
C ALA A 41 -19.97 2.36 12.71
N LEU A 42 -20.35 3.58 13.12
CA LEU A 42 -19.40 4.64 13.41
C LEU A 42 -19.16 4.79 14.92
N PRO A 43 -17.92 5.12 15.33
CA PRO A 43 -17.58 5.44 16.72
C PRO A 43 -17.98 6.87 17.06
N ASP A 44 -18.34 7.13 18.35
CA ASP A 44 -18.43 8.48 18.88
C ASP A 44 -17.03 9.06 19.09
N VAL A 45 -16.83 10.33 18.76
CA VAL A 45 -15.52 10.99 18.88
C VAL A 45 -15.02 11.06 20.33
N ARG A 46 -15.93 11.13 21.29
CA ARG A 46 -15.67 11.36 22.72
C ARG A 46 -15.09 10.12 23.41
N ASP A 47 -15.69 8.94 23.17
CA ASP A 47 -15.27 7.68 23.81
C ASP A 47 -14.64 6.67 22.83
N GLY A 48 -14.69 6.96 21.53
CA GLY A 48 -14.09 6.11 20.51
C GLY A 48 -14.81 4.76 20.27
N LEU A 49 -15.99 4.57 20.87
CA LEU A 49 -16.69 3.30 20.85
C LEU A 49 -17.89 3.33 19.93
N LYS A 50 -18.14 2.17 19.29
CA LYS A 50 -19.42 1.89 18.66
C LYS A 50 -20.44 1.48 19.74
N PRO A 51 -21.73 1.61 19.48
CA PRO A 51 -22.76 1.25 20.47
C PRO A 51 -22.62 -0.17 21.05
N VAL A 52 -22.27 -1.17 20.22
CA VAL A 52 -22.09 -2.54 20.71
C VAL A 52 -20.95 -2.67 21.72
N HIS A 53 -19.81 -1.99 21.48
CA HIS A 53 -18.66 -2.01 22.40
C HIS A 53 -19.01 -1.32 23.71
N ARG A 54 -19.68 -0.17 23.64
CA ARG A 54 -20.12 0.60 24.81
C ARG A 54 -21.08 -0.23 25.67
N ARG A 55 -22.04 -0.90 25.06
CA ARG A 55 -23.01 -1.77 25.74
C ARG A 55 -22.36 -2.97 26.39
N ILE A 56 -21.36 -3.58 25.75
CA ILE A 56 -20.59 -4.70 26.35
C ILE A 56 -19.87 -4.24 27.62
N LEU A 57 -19.12 -3.13 27.55
CA LEU A 57 -18.38 -2.62 28.69
C LEU A 57 -19.31 -2.16 29.81
N TYR A 58 -20.42 -1.49 29.48
CA TYR A 58 -21.39 -1.06 30.46
C TYR A 58 -22.06 -2.24 31.17
N THR A 59 -22.46 -3.29 30.41
CA THR A 59 -23.01 -4.51 31.01
C THR A 59 -22.01 -5.20 31.94
N MET A 60 -20.73 -5.29 31.53
CA MET A 60 -19.70 -5.87 32.39
C MET A 60 -19.52 -5.05 33.68
N TYR A 61 -19.64 -3.74 33.61
CA TYR A 61 -19.59 -2.86 34.78
C TYR A 61 -20.77 -3.09 35.71
N GLU A 62 -22.01 -3.11 35.23
CA GLU A 62 -23.21 -3.37 36.04
C GLU A 62 -23.16 -4.74 36.71
N ASP A 63 -22.63 -5.75 36.00
CA ASP A 63 -22.45 -7.10 36.53
C ASP A 63 -21.25 -7.24 37.49
N GLY A 64 -20.50 -6.14 37.74
CA GLY A 64 -19.32 -6.10 38.61
C GLY A 64 -18.17 -6.97 38.10
N LEU A 65 -18.04 -7.18 36.77
CA LEU A 65 -16.96 -7.96 36.13
C LEU A 65 -15.68 -7.13 35.93
N THR A 66 -15.17 -6.57 37.00
CA THR A 66 -13.92 -5.81 37.03
C THR A 66 -12.69 -6.73 36.94
N SER A 67 -11.53 -6.16 36.66
CA SER A 67 -10.28 -6.89 36.46
C SER A 67 -9.77 -7.67 37.68
N ASP A 68 -10.22 -7.28 38.90
CA ASP A 68 -9.91 -7.93 40.18
C ASP A 68 -10.82 -9.12 40.49
N LYS A 69 -11.91 -9.31 39.74
CA LYS A 69 -12.89 -10.38 39.96
C LYS A 69 -12.56 -11.63 39.11
N PRO A 70 -13.08 -12.78 39.50
CA PRO A 70 -12.95 -13.99 38.69
C PRO A 70 -13.55 -13.81 37.30
N TYR A 71 -13.03 -14.53 36.32
CA TYR A 71 -13.61 -14.61 34.97
C TYR A 71 -15.03 -15.20 35.03
N ARG A 72 -15.89 -14.74 34.13
CA ARG A 72 -17.24 -15.24 33.93
C ARG A 72 -17.42 -15.77 32.52
N LYS A 73 -18.28 -16.76 32.31
CA LYS A 73 -18.56 -17.29 30.98
C LYS A 73 -19.00 -16.19 30.03
N SER A 74 -18.38 -16.14 28.85
CA SER A 74 -18.75 -15.17 27.81
C SER A 74 -20.22 -15.23 27.42
N ALA A 75 -20.81 -16.43 27.49
CA ALA A 75 -22.24 -16.66 27.25
C ALA A 75 -23.14 -15.81 28.17
N THR A 76 -22.75 -15.62 29.42
CA THR A 76 -23.54 -14.80 30.36
C THR A 76 -23.51 -13.35 29.95
N THR A 77 -22.32 -12.78 29.73
CA THR A 77 -22.17 -11.38 29.30
C THR A 77 -22.89 -11.12 27.98
N VAL A 78 -22.75 -12.02 26.98
CA VAL A 78 -23.45 -11.91 25.71
C VAL A 78 -24.97 -11.90 25.91
N GLY A 79 -25.50 -12.83 26.76
CA GLY A 79 -26.91 -12.92 27.06
C GLY A 79 -27.45 -11.65 27.77
N ASP A 80 -26.71 -11.13 28.74
CA ASP A 80 -27.08 -9.92 29.46
C ASP A 80 -27.08 -8.67 28.55
N VAL A 81 -26.09 -8.55 27.64
CA VAL A 81 -26.05 -7.48 26.62
C VAL A 81 -27.25 -7.54 25.69
N LEU A 82 -27.61 -8.74 25.20
CA LEU A 82 -28.75 -8.93 24.32
C LEU A 82 -30.07 -8.63 25.00
N GLY A 83 -30.23 -9.12 26.22
CA GLY A 83 -31.47 -8.96 26.95
C GLY A 83 -31.73 -7.55 27.46
N ARG A 84 -30.68 -6.77 27.73
CA ARG A 84 -30.82 -5.44 28.34
C ARG A 84 -30.65 -4.31 27.32
N TYR A 85 -29.72 -4.39 26.35
CA TYR A 85 -29.27 -3.20 25.61
C TYR A 85 -29.16 -3.38 24.10
N HIS A 86 -28.89 -4.59 23.59
CA HIS A 86 -28.52 -4.76 22.17
C HIS A 86 -29.36 -5.86 21.50
N PRO A 87 -30.56 -5.55 20.95
CA PRO A 87 -31.49 -6.52 20.39
C PRO A 87 -31.10 -7.02 18.99
N HIS A 88 -29.90 -7.65 18.86
CA HIS A 88 -29.35 -8.17 17.62
C HIS A 88 -28.83 -9.61 17.82
N GLY A 89 -28.22 -10.21 16.79
CA GLY A 89 -27.71 -11.57 16.90
C GLY A 89 -26.58 -11.72 17.94
N ASP A 90 -26.60 -12.85 18.66
CA ASP A 90 -25.60 -13.20 19.68
C ASP A 90 -24.17 -13.27 19.14
N SER A 91 -24.02 -13.78 17.91
CA SER A 91 -22.73 -13.85 17.22
C SER A 91 -22.10 -12.45 17.05
N SER A 92 -22.90 -11.44 16.71
CA SER A 92 -22.37 -10.07 16.51
C SER A 92 -21.82 -9.45 17.81
N VAL A 93 -22.48 -9.71 18.93
CA VAL A 93 -22.02 -9.27 20.26
C VAL A 93 -20.78 -10.02 20.69
N TYR A 94 -20.78 -11.34 20.49
CA TYR A 94 -19.62 -12.17 20.83
C TYR A 94 -18.40 -11.81 19.99
N ASP A 95 -18.54 -11.65 18.68
CA ASP A 95 -17.44 -11.26 17.79
C ASP A 95 -16.86 -9.89 18.14
N ALA A 96 -17.72 -8.93 18.55
CA ALA A 96 -17.26 -7.64 19.06
C ALA A 96 -16.44 -7.80 20.35
N MET A 97 -16.93 -8.61 21.30
CA MET A 97 -16.23 -8.91 22.54
C MET A 97 -14.90 -9.63 22.28
N VAL A 98 -14.87 -10.58 21.37
CA VAL A 98 -13.65 -11.31 20.94
C VAL A 98 -12.60 -10.33 20.42
N ARG A 99 -12.99 -9.42 19.51
CA ARG A 99 -12.06 -8.42 18.99
C ARG A 99 -11.48 -7.51 20.08
N MET A 100 -12.30 -7.14 21.09
CA MET A 100 -11.81 -6.35 22.21
C MET A 100 -10.81 -7.11 23.11
N ALA A 101 -10.76 -8.44 23.04
CA ALA A 101 -9.81 -9.27 23.78
C ALA A 101 -8.56 -9.65 22.98
N GLN A 102 -8.53 -9.44 21.64
CA GLN A 102 -7.42 -9.86 20.79
C GLN A 102 -6.28 -8.84 20.80
N PRO A 103 -5.06 -9.20 21.24
CA PRO A 103 -3.92 -8.28 21.30
C PRO A 103 -3.37 -7.90 19.91
N PHE A 104 -3.71 -8.67 18.87
CA PHE A 104 -3.37 -8.37 17.47
C PHE A 104 -4.44 -7.53 16.76
N SER A 105 -5.63 -7.35 17.36
CA SER A 105 -6.72 -6.52 16.82
C SER A 105 -6.79 -5.14 17.47
N LEU A 106 -6.60 -5.05 18.79
CA LEU A 106 -6.58 -3.79 19.53
C LEU A 106 -5.18 -3.52 20.10
N ARG A 107 -4.72 -2.28 19.99
CA ARG A 107 -3.43 -1.87 20.55
C ARG A 107 -3.45 -1.92 22.08
N TYR A 108 -4.60 -1.60 22.70
CA TYR A 108 -4.86 -1.70 24.13
C TYR A 108 -6.17 -2.46 24.33
N PRO A 109 -6.12 -3.80 24.56
CA PRO A 109 -7.31 -4.62 24.71
C PRO A 109 -8.20 -4.16 25.88
N LEU A 110 -9.51 -4.10 25.64
CA LEU A 110 -10.51 -3.68 26.61
C LEU A 110 -11.16 -4.84 27.36
N VAL A 111 -11.04 -6.05 26.85
CA VAL A 111 -11.53 -7.27 27.47
C VAL A 111 -10.34 -8.17 27.79
N ASP A 112 -10.34 -8.72 28.99
CA ASP A 112 -9.41 -9.75 29.43
C ASP A 112 -10.09 -11.11 29.25
N GLY A 113 -9.61 -11.87 28.25
CA GLY A 113 -10.18 -13.15 27.83
C GLY A 113 -9.40 -14.35 28.34
N HIS A 114 -10.13 -15.38 28.78
CA HIS A 114 -9.56 -16.67 29.17
C HIS A 114 -10.14 -17.79 28.28
N GLY A 115 -9.26 -18.51 27.59
CA GLY A 115 -9.59 -19.52 26.58
C GLY A 115 -9.09 -19.16 25.19
N ASN A 116 -9.69 -19.74 24.14
CA ASN A 116 -9.32 -19.46 22.76
C ASN A 116 -10.18 -18.31 22.18
N PHE A 117 -9.56 -17.16 22.02
CA PHE A 117 -10.15 -15.95 21.39
C PHE A 117 -9.67 -15.75 19.94
N GLY A 118 -9.22 -16.81 19.27
CA GLY A 118 -8.70 -16.75 17.90
C GLY A 118 -7.20 -16.44 17.85
N SER A 119 -6.65 -16.44 16.64
CA SER A 119 -5.23 -16.20 16.39
C SER A 119 -5.00 -15.30 15.18
N ILE A 120 -3.77 -14.82 14.99
CA ILE A 120 -3.34 -14.07 13.80
C ILE A 120 -3.35 -14.95 12.54
N ASP A 121 -3.45 -16.27 12.68
CA ASP A 121 -3.62 -17.22 11.57
C ASP A 121 -5.03 -17.24 10.99
N GLY A 122 -5.95 -16.47 11.60
CA GLY A 122 -7.33 -16.38 11.18
C GLY A 122 -8.21 -17.48 11.79
N ASP A 123 -7.71 -18.21 12.77
CA ASP A 123 -8.54 -19.13 13.54
C ASP A 123 -9.62 -18.35 14.28
N GLY A 124 -10.84 -18.83 14.19
CA GLY A 124 -11.98 -18.28 14.94
C GLY A 124 -11.87 -18.52 16.44
N ALA A 125 -12.49 -17.66 17.24
CA ALA A 125 -12.67 -17.92 18.66
C ALA A 125 -13.49 -19.20 18.91
N ALA A 126 -13.21 -19.86 20.04
CA ALA A 126 -14.07 -20.96 20.50
C ALA A 126 -15.49 -20.42 20.80
N ALA A 127 -16.51 -21.26 20.71
CA ALA A 127 -17.89 -20.85 21.01
C ALA A 127 -17.98 -20.25 22.43
N TYR A 128 -18.79 -19.18 22.57
CA TYR A 128 -18.90 -18.36 23.79
C TYR A 128 -19.24 -19.14 25.07
N ARG A 129 -19.75 -20.36 24.96
CA ARG A 129 -19.97 -21.26 26.12
C ARG A 129 -18.69 -21.84 26.70
N TYR A 130 -17.58 -21.82 25.95
CA TYR A 130 -16.27 -22.32 26.38
C TYR A 130 -15.33 -21.23 26.89
N THR A 131 -15.46 -20.02 26.35
CA THR A 131 -14.61 -18.89 26.73
C THR A 131 -15.13 -18.18 27.97
N GLU A 132 -14.24 -17.50 28.65
CA GLU A 132 -14.52 -16.67 29.82
C GLU A 132 -13.91 -15.29 29.62
N ALA A 133 -14.54 -14.27 30.17
CA ALA A 133 -14.10 -12.89 30.00
C ALA A 133 -14.38 -12.06 31.25
N ARG A 134 -13.66 -10.94 31.36
CA ARG A 134 -13.87 -9.83 32.30
C ARG A 134 -13.32 -8.56 31.68
N MET A 135 -13.57 -7.39 32.30
CA MET A 135 -12.92 -6.16 31.88
C MET A 135 -11.40 -6.22 32.08
N SER A 136 -10.63 -5.65 31.16
CA SER A 136 -9.22 -5.39 31.39
C SER A 136 -9.04 -4.19 32.33
N LYS A 137 -7.88 -4.05 32.96
CA LYS A 137 -7.58 -2.92 33.88
C LYS A 137 -7.71 -1.56 33.20
N ILE A 138 -7.33 -1.48 31.93
CA ILE A 138 -7.44 -0.21 31.17
C ILE A 138 -8.89 0.11 30.79
N ALA A 139 -9.75 -0.90 30.61
CA ALA A 139 -11.17 -0.69 30.30
C ALA A 139 -11.95 -0.06 31.47
N GLU A 140 -11.54 -0.30 32.71
CA GLU A 140 -12.16 0.33 33.88
C GLU A 140 -12.06 1.85 33.84
N LEU A 141 -11.00 2.37 33.20
CA LEU A 141 -10.81 3.82 33.03
C LEU A 141 -11.87 4.45 32.09
N MET A 142 -12.53 3.64 31.27
CA MET A 142 -13.62 4.12 30.42
C MET A 142 -14.90 4.43 31.20
N LEU A 143 -15.09 3.75 32.32
CA LEU A 143 -16.31 3.77 33.13
C LEU A 143 -16.13 4.50 34.46
N THR A 144 -14.91 4.99 34.74
CA THR A 144 -14.61 5.71 36.01
C THR A 144 -15.57 6.89 36.19
N ASP A 145 -16.18 6.98 37.39
CA ASP A 145 -17.10 8.03 37.78
C ASP A 145 -18.44 8.06 36.99
N ILE A 146 -18.85 6.99 36.32
CA ILE A 146 -20.11 6.95 35.56
C ILE A 146 -21.34 7.16 36.47
N GLU A 147 -21.28 6.72 37.73
CA GLU A 147 -22.33 6.86 38.74
C GLU A 147 -22.45 8.29 39.29
N LYS A 148 -21.52 9.19 38.93
CA LYS A 148 -21.50 10.58 39.40
C LYS A 148 -22.18 11.55 38.42
N ASN A 149 -23.12 11.08 37.61
CA ASN A 149 -23.84 11.89 36.63
C ASN A 149 -22.92 12.62 35.61
N THR A 150 -21.81 11.98 35.25
CA THR A 150 -20.77 12.55 34.39
C THR A 150 -21.14 12.58 32.93
N VAL A 151 -22.04 11.68 32.49
CA VAL A 151 -22.54 11.52 31.14
C VAL A 151 -24.06 11.42 31.11
N ASP A 152 -24.66 11.63 29.94
CA ASP A 152 -26.09 11.50 29.77
C ASP A 152 -26.46 10.02 29.53
N PHE A 153 -27.63 9.66 30.04
CA PHE A 153 -28.26 8.37 29.86
C PHE A 153 -29.46 8.51 28.93
N MET A 154 -29.73 7.50 28.15
CA MET A 154 -30.86 7.40 27.25
C MET A 154 -31.62 6.09 27.49
N PRO A 155 -32.91 6.01 27.17
CA PRO A 155 -33.66 4.75 27.27
C PRO A 155 -33.04 3.69 26.36
N ASN A 156 -33.08 2.44 26.81
CA ASN A 156 -32.73 1.29 25.97
C ASN A 156 -33.83 1.02 24.92
N PHE A 157 -33.70 -0.05 24.13
CA PHE A 157 -34.62 -0.38 23.03
C PHE A 157 -36.10 -0.64 23.43
N ASP A 158 -36.38 -0.96 24.68
CA ASP A 158 -37.72 -1.23 25.19
C ASP A 158 -38.19 -0.26 26.30
N ASP A 159 -37.47 0.85 26.49
CA ASP A 159 -37.72 1.92 27.47
C ASP A 159 -37.76 1.48 28.96
N ARG A 160 -37.27 0.25 29.25
CA ARG A 160 -37.28 -0.29 30.62
C ARG A 160 -36.03 0.04 31.41
N LEU A 161 -34.91 0.20 30.73
CA LEU A 161 -33.60 0.49 31.34
C LEU A 161 -33.02 1.73 30.72
N GLN A 162 -31.98 2.23 31.36
CA GLN A 162 -31.19 3.36 30.85
C GLN A 162 -29.80 2.88 30.46
N GLU A 163 -29.30 3.32 29.31
CA GLU A 163 -27.94 3.08 28.87
C GLU A 163 -27.18 4.42 28.70
N PRO A 164 -25.85 4.45 28.89
CA PRO A 164 -25.08 5.66 28.68
C PRO A 164 -24.99 5.99 27.20
N ALA A 165 -25.29 7.25 26.85
CA ALA A 165 -25.12 7.77 25.49
C ALA A 165 -23.65 7.75 25.07
N VAL A 166 -22.73 7.98 26.02
CA VAL A 166 -21.28 7.97 25.87
C VAL A 166 -20.65 7.58 27.20
N LEU A 167 -19.46 7.02 27.21
CA LEU A 167 -18.72 6.73 28.44
C LEU A 167 -17.89 7.94 28.91
N PRO A 168 -17.58 8.06 30.22
CA PRO A 168 -16.71 9.12 30.78
C PRO A 168 -15.30 9.13 30.15
N ALA A 169 -14.78 7.99 29.73
CA ALA A 169 -13.57 7.79 28.94
C ALA A 169 -12.33 8.56 29.44
N LYS A 170 -11.72 8.09 30.53
CA LYS A 170 -10.47 8.66 31.04
C LYS A 170 -9.26 8.50 30.11
N ILE A 171 -9.41 7.69 29.05
CA ILE A 171 -8.41 7.42 28.00
C ILE A 171 -8.95 7.79 26.63
N PRO A 172 -8.11 8.27 25.68
CA PRO A 172 -8.51 8.70 24.33
C PRO A 172 -8.65 7.51 23.37
N THR A 173 -9.64 6.64 23.62
CA THR A 173 -9.80 5.33 22.96
C THR A 173 -9.94 5.43 21.46
N LEU A 174 -10.56 6.50 20.91
CA LEU A 174 -10.67 6.69 19.46
C LEU A 174 -9.31 6.63 18.77
N LEU A 175 -8.29 7.26 19.34
CA LEU A 175 -6.96 7.30 18.77
C LEU A 175 -6.09 6.12 19.20
N ILE A 176 -6.12 5.71 20.48
CA ILE A 176 -5.21 4.66 20.94
C ILE A 176 -5.57 3.27 20.40
N ASN A 177 -6.84 2.98 20.15
CA ASN A 177 -7.30 1.71 19.58
C ASN A 177 -7.79 1.83 18.12
N GLY A 178 -8.07 3.04 17.67
CA GLY A 178 -8.67 3.25 16.37
C GLY A 178 -10.09 2.68 16.25
N SER A 179 -10.62 2.71 15.05
CA SER A 179 -11.92 2.09 14.73
C SER A 179 -12.05 1.87 13.23
N SER A 180 -12.61 0.75 12.82
CA SER A 180 -12.95 0.49 11.42
C SER A 180 -14.44 0.12 11.30
N GLY A 181 -15.12 0.62 10.27
CA GLY A 181 -16.54 0.33 10.07
C GLY A 181 -17.04 0.79 8.72
N ILE A 182 -18.02 0.05 8.19
CA ILE A 182 -18.68 0.34 6.91
C ILE A 182 -20.12 0.74 7.21
N ALA A 183 -20.48 1.98 6.91
CA ALA A 183 -21.83 2.49 7.00
C ALA A 183 -22.46 2.64 5.60
N VAL A 184 -23.66 3.18 5.53
CA VAL A 184 -24.31 3.47 4.25
C VAL A 184 -23.69 4.73 3.65
N GLY A 185 -23.08 4.60 2.48
CA GLY A 185 -22.47 5.70 1.73
C GLY A 185 -21.15 6.24 2.30
N MET A 186 -20.65 5.69 3.41
CA MET A 186 -19.40 6.12 4.03
C MET A 186 -18.74 4.99 4.84
N ALA A 187 -17.44 5.13 5.08
CA ALA A 187 -16.67 4.20 5.91
C ALA A 187 -15.72 4.95 6.81
N THR A 188 -15.43 4.38 7.97
CA THR A 188 -14.38 4.84 8.87
C THR A 188 -13.26 3.82 8.94
N ASN A 189 -12.02 4.29 9.01
CA ASN A 189 -10.84 3.45 9.22
C ASN A 189 -9.76 4.27 9.93
N ILE A 190 -9.92 4.42 11.25
CA ILE A 190 -9.02 5.19 12.11
C ILE A 190 -7.95 4.23 12.63
N PRO A 191 -6.66 4.47 12.36
CA PRO A 191 -5.59 3.61 12.84
C PRO A 191 -5.36 3.80 14.34
N PRO A 192 -4.86 2.77 15.06
CA PRO A 192 -4.42 2.89 16.44
C PRO A 192 -3.13 3.70 16.56
N HIS A 193 -2.90 4.29 17.75
CA HIS A 193 -1.75 5.12 18.09
C HIS A 193 -1.17 4.74 19.45
N ASN A 194 0.08 5.12 19.67
CA ASN A 194 0.74 4.93 20.96
C ASN A 194 0.14 5.84 22.04
N LEU A 195 -0.21 5.26 23.19
CA LEU A 195 -0.84 5.96 24.31
C LEU A 195 0.01 7.12 24.83
N THR A 196 1.31 6.89 24.98
CA THR A 196 2.25 7.92 25.48
C THR A 196 2.33 9.10 24.54
N GLU A 197 2.36 8.87 23.23
CA GLU A 197 2.40 9.93 22.22
C GLU A 197 1.09 10.73 22.21
N VAL A 198 -0.05 10.06 22.26
CA VAL A 198 -1.37 10.73 22.27
C VAL A 198 -1.54 11.57 23.54
N ILE A 199 -1.22 11.04 24.72
CA ILE A 199 -1.28 11.80 25.97
C ILE A 199 -0.35 13.02 25.94
N ASN A 200 0.89 12.86 25.45
CA ASN A 200 1.81 14.00 25.31
C ASN A 200 1.26 15.06 24.34
N GLY A 201 0.58 14.64 23.26
CA GLY A 201 -0.10 15.53 22.33
C GLY A 201 -1.24 16.32 22.99
N ILE A 202 -2.08 15.64 23.78
CA ILE A 202 -3.17 16.27 24.55
C ILE A 202 -2.60 17.30 25.54
N ILE A 203 -1.59 16.92 26.33
CA ILE A 203 -0.95 17.82 27.30
C ILE A 203 -0.36 19.04 26.59
N LYS A 204 0.26 18.85 25.42
CA LYS A 204 0.82 19.96 24.64
C LYS A 204 -0.25 20.95 24.19
N ILE A 205 -1.44 20.45 23.80
CA ILE A 205 -2.59 21.30 23.42
C ILE A 205 -3.10 22.08 24.63
N ILE A 206 -3.21 21.43 25.78
CA ILE A 206 -3.66 22.09 27.03
C ILE A 206 -2.69 23.19 27.45
N ASP A 207 -1.39 23.00 27.26
CA ASP A 207 -0.35 23.96 27.64
C ASP A 207 -0.24 25.13 26.64
N ASP A 208 -0.56 24.91 25.37
CA ASP A 208 -0.46 25.91 24.31
C ASP A 208 -1.53 25.65 23.23
N ASP A 209 -2.60 26.44 23.28
CA ASP A 209 -3.73 26.31 22.36
C ASP A 209 -3.34 26.63 20.89
N ASN A 210 -2.22 27.34 20.66
CA ASN A 210 -1.73 27.70 19.34
C ASN A 210 -0.78 26.66 18.72
N VAL A 211 -0.71 25.44 19.27
CA VAL A 211 0.11 24.35 18.72
C VAL A 211 -0.27 24.05 17.27
N THR A 212 0.73 24.07 16.37
CA THR A 212 0.53 23.74 14.95
C THR A 212 0.46 22.23 14.73
N ASP A 213 -0.14 21.83 13.59
CA ASP A 213 -0.21 20.43 13.21
C ASP A 213 1.19 19.79 13.07
N GLU A 214 2.19 20.55 12.60
CA GLU A 214 3.57 20.08 12.51
C GLU A 214 4.17 19.77 13.90
N GLN A 215 3.90 20.60 14.88
CA GLN A 215 4.36 20.37 16.26
C GLN A 215 3.68 19.16 16.89
N LEU A 216 2.39 18.97 16.64
CA LEU A 216 1.66 17.76 17.07
C LEU A 216 2.23 16.50 16.42
N MET A 217 2.57 16.55 15.14
CA MET A 217 3.16 15.41 14.42
C MET A 217 4.60 15.08 14.84
N GLN A 218 5.30 15.99 15.52
CA GLN A 218 6.58 15.67 16.16
C GLN A 218 6.38 14.82 17.42
N ILE A 219 5.23 14.98 18.10
CA ILE A 219 4.87 14.24 19.32
C ILE A 219 4.14 12.94 18.94
N ILE A 220 3.08 13.04 18.16
CA ILE A 220 2.30 11.90 17.63
C ILE A 220 2.85 11.57 16.25
N LYS A 221 3.86 10.71 16.22
CA LYS A 221 4.67 10.45 15.01
C LYS A 221 3.90 9.79 13.88
N GLY A 222 2.89 9.00 14.21
CA GLY A 222 2.09 8.24 13.26
C GLY A 222 1.33 7.09 13.90
N PRO A 223 0.59 6.30 13.12
CA PRO A 223 -0.07 5.08 13.61
C PRO A 223 0.90 4.13 14.32
N ASP A 224 0.39 3.40 15.31
CA ASP A 224 1.12 2.39 16.07
C ASP A 224 0.29 1.11 16.13
N PHE A 225 0.55 0.20 15.20
CA PHE A 225 -0.24 -1.02 15.04
C PHE A 225 0.14 -2.09 16.06
N PRO A 226 -0.82 -2.87 16.59
CA PRO A 226 -0.54 -3.94 17.54
C PRO A 226 0.34 -5.05 16.98
N THR A 227 0.34 -5.23 15.65
CA THR A 227 1.18 -6.20 14.93
C THR A 227 2.58 -5.67 14.59
N GLY A 228 2.90 -4.43 14.95
CA GLY A 228 4.18 -3.78 14.61
C GLY A 228 4.24 -3.34 13.14
N GLY A 229 5.27 -3.79 12.45
CA GLY A 229 5.52 -3.44 11.05
C GLY A 229 6.24 -2.10 10.86
N VAL A 230 6.45 -1.74 9.60
CA VAL A 230 7.19 -0.54 9.19
C VAL A 230 6.33 0.31 8.26
N ILE A 231 6.09 1.57 8.64
CA ILE A 231 5.41 2.56 7.78
C ILE A 231 6.47 3.25 6.92
N LEU A 232 6.21 3.32 5.61
CA LEU A 232 7.08 3.95 4.63
C LEU A 232 6.65 5.40 4.34
N GLY A 233 7.52 6.36 4.65
CA GLY A 233 7.29 7.78 4.41
C GLY A 233 6.42 8.47 5.47
N ARG A 234 6.59 9.79 5.59
CA ARG A 234 5.85 10.64 6.53
C ARG A 234 4.79 11.51 5.85
N ASP A 235 4.90 11.73 4.55
CA ASP A 235 4.01 12.66 3.83
C ASP A 235 2.56 12.18 3.82
N ALA A 236 2.35 10.86 3.65
CA ALA A 236 1.03 10.27 3.71
C ALA A 236 0.40 10.36 5.11
N ILE A 237 1.21 10.25 6.18
CA ILE A 237 0.75 10.47 7.56
C ILE A 237 0.36 11.94 7.73
N LYS A 238 1.20 12.88 7.27
CA LYS A 238 0.91 14.31 7.31
C LYS A 238 -0.41 14.63 6.62
N GLN A 239 -0.60 14.11 5.42
CA GLN A 239 -1.85 14.28 4.67
C GLN A 239 -3.05 13.75 5.46
N ALA A 240 -2.95 12.54 6.03
CA ALA A 240 -4.04 11.94 6.79
C ALA A 240 -4.42 12.77 8.02
N TYR A 241 -3.44 13.31 8.74
CA TYR A 241 -3.67 14.07 9.98
C TYR A 241 -4.21 15.47 9.73
N THR A 242 -3.86 16.09 8.60
CA THR A 242 -4.34 17.43 8.24
C THR A 242 -5.69 17.42 7.52
N THR A 243 -6.01 16.36 6.78
CA THR A 243 -7.25 16.28 5.97
C THR A 243 -8.26 15.25 6.46
N GLY A 244 -7.89 14.42 7.43
CA GLY A 244 -8.69 13.27 7.87
C GLY A 244 -8.69 12.09 6.90
N LYS A 245 -7.97 12.15 5.76
CA LYS A 245 -7.86 11.08 4.77
C LYS A 245 -6.44 10.92 4.26
N GLY A 246 -5.98 9.68 4.12
CA GLY A 246 -4.66 9.38 3.57
C GLY A 246 -4.48 7.90 3.29
N LYS A 247 -3.38 7.56 2.60
CA LYS A 247 -3.00 6.17 2.33
C LYS A 247 -1.56 5.99 2.75
N ILE A 248 -1.31 5.17 3.76
CA ILE A 248 0.03 4.82 4.21
C ILE A 248 0.39 3.43 3.72
N THR A 249 1.64 3.23 3.36
CA THR A 249 2.18 1.91 3.03
C THR A 249 2.78 1.29 4.27
N VAL A 250 2.32 0.10 4.63
CA VAL A 250 2.81 -0.67 5.77
C VAL A 250 3.49 -1.92 5.26
N ARG A 251 4.69 -2.18 5.74
CA ARG A 251 5.54 -3.32 5.35
C ARG A 251 5.80 -4.22 6.54
N ALA A 252 5.83 -5.53 6.31
CA ALA A 252 6.32 -6.51 7.27
C ALA A 252 7.77 -6.24 7.64
N GLU A 253 8.13 -6.44 8.90
CA GLU A 253 9.53 -6.42 9.31
C GLU A 253 10.17 -7.76 9.00
N ALA A 254 11.30 -7.73 8.28
CA ALA A 254 12.00 -8.93 7.87
C ALA A 254 13.51 -8.73 7.99
N GLU A 255 14.20 -9.73 8.49
CA GLU A 255 15.65 -9.76 8.66
C GLU A 255 16.27 -10.84 7.77
N ILE A 256 17.44 -10.54 7.20
CA ILE A 256 18.21 -11.50 6.40
C ILE A 256 19.33 -12.05 7.27
N GLU A 257 19.32 -13.35 7.49
CA GLU A 257 20.33 -14.04 8.25
C GLU A 257 21.16 -14.96 7.34
N GLU A 258 22.49 -14.99 7.54
CA GLU A 258 23.37 -15.93 6.87
C GLU A 258 23.58 -17.19 7.71
N LEU A 259 23.46 -18.34 7.04
CA LEU A 259 23.72 -19.65 7.64
C LEU A 259 25.20 -20.03 7.48
N SER A 260 25.70 -20.86 8.38
CA SER A 260 27.10 -21.36 8.39
C SER A 260 27.54 -22.06 7.10
N ASN A 261 26.59 -22.48 6.25
CA ASN A 261 26.82 -23.12 4.96
C ASN A 261 26.83 -22.14 3.77
N GLY A 262 26.81 -20.83 4.02
CA GLY A 262 26.77 -19.78 3.01
C GLY A 262 25.40 -19.59 2.33
N ARG A 263 24.33 -20.20 2.83
CA ARG A 263 22.96 -19.93 2.40
C ARG A 263 22.39 -18.79 3.21
N GLN A 264 21.45 -18.07 2.63
CA GLN A 264 20.71 -17.01 3.31
C GLN A 264 19.28 -17.46 3.62
N LYS A 265 18.70 -16.90 4.66
CA LYS A 265 17.29 -17.03 4.99
C LYS A 265 16.70 -15.68 5.34
N ILE A 266 15.40 -15.54 5.12
CA ILE A 266 14.64 -14.36 5.50
C ILE A 266 13.73 -14.78 6.67
N ILE A 267 13.79 -14.02 7.77
CA ILE A 267 12.94 -14.20 8.95
C ILE A 267 12.00 -13.00 9.01
N VAL A 268 10.69 -13.27 8.92
CA VAL A 268 9.66 -12.24 9.06
C VAL A 268 9.18 -12.23 10.50
N THR A 269 9.27 -11.08 11.17
CA THR A 269 8.97 -10.91 12.61
C THR A 269 7.72 -10.10 12.90
N SER A 270 7.18 -9.41 11.91
CA SER A 270 5.90 -8.68 12.02
C SER A 270 5.16 -8.66 10.69
N LEU A 271 3.86 -8.40 10.73
CA LEU A 271 3.01 -8.31 9.54
C LEU A 271 2.27 -6.99 9.50
N PRO A 272 1.86 -6.51 8.32
CA PRO A 272 0.92 -5.40 8.21
C PRO A 272 -0.36 -5.68 9.03
N TYR A 273 -0.93 -4.60 9.58
CA TYR A 273 -2.10 -4.70 10.44
C TYR A 273 -3.32 -5.27 9.69
N GLN A 274 -4.07 -6.16 10.34
CA GLN A 274 -5.24 -6.89 9.82
C GLN A 274 -4.92 -7.97 8.77
N GLU A 275 -3.65 -8.30 8.54
CA GLU A 275 -3.28 -9.39 7.65
C GLU A 275 -3.35 -10.76 8.34
N ASN A 276 -3.70 -11.78 7.56
CA ASN A 276 -3.79 -13.16 8.00
C ASN A 276 -2.48 -13.90 7.68
N LYS A 277 -1.77 -14.35 8.72
CA LYS A 277 -0.45 -15.01 8.59
C LYS A 277 -0.50 -16.30 7.78
N ALA A 278 -1.44 -17.19 8.05
CA ALA A 278 -1.56 -18.47 7.35
C ALA A 278 -1.86 -18.28 5.86
N LYS A 279 -2.77 -17.34 5.53
CA LYS A 279 -3.10 -16.99 4.13
C LYS A 279 -1.90 -16.37 3.40
N LEU A 280 -1.11 -15.54 4.08
CA LEU A 280 0.12 -14.99 3.52
C LEU A 280 1.12 -16.09 3.18
N ILE A 281 1.34 -17.05 4.10
CA ILE A 281 2.22 -18.21 3.87
C ILE A 281 1.75 -19.04 2.67
N GLU A 282 0.45 -19.29 2.57
CA GLU A 282 -0.16 -20.00 1.44
C GLU A 282 0.07 -19.26 0.12
N ASN A 283 -0.14 -17.94 0.10
CA ASN A 283 0.09 -17.09 -1.07
C ASN A 283 1.57 -17.14 -1.52
N ILE A 284 2.51 -17.06 -0.59
CA ILE A 284 3.94 -17.18 -0.88
C ILE A 284 4.22 -18.55 -1.52
N ALA A 285 3.71 -19.64 -0.94
CA ALA A 285 3.89 -20.99 -1.45
C ALA A 285 3.31 -21.16 -2.88
N ASN A 286 2.17 -20.55 -3.15
CA ASN A 286 1.55 -20.55 -4.49
C ASN A 286 2.41 -19.81 -5.52
N LEU A 287 2.92 -18.62 -5.20
CA LEU A 287 3.80 -17.84 -6.07
C LEU A 287 5.11 -18.57 -6.38
N VAL A 288 5.65 -19.32 -5.43
CA VAL A 288 6.82 -20.18 -5.65
C VAL A 288 6.48 -21.36 -6.59
N ARG A 289 5.31 -21.99 -6.40
CA ARG A 289 4.84 -23.11 -7.25
C ARG A 289 4.59 -22.66 -8.68
N GLU A 290 4.03 -21.46 -8.86
CA GLU A 290 3.79 -20.82 -10.16
C GLU A 290 5.07 -20.26 -10.81
N LYS A 291 6.23 -20.34 -10.13
CA LYS A 291 7.51 -19.78 -10.57
C LYS A 291 7.49 -18.26 -10.79
N ARG A 292 6.63 -17.56 -10.10
CA ARG A 292 6.58 -16.09 -10.09
C ARG A 292 7.61 -15.49 -9.13
N ILE A 293 7.96 -16.25 -8.08
CA ILE A 293 9.08 -15.93 -7.19
C ILE A 293 10.02 -17.16 -7.22
N GLU A 294 11.24 -16.92 -7.66
CA GLU A 294 12.29 -17.93 -7.68
C GLU A 294 13.28 -17.70 -6.53
N GLY A 295 14.08 -18.71 -6.23
CA GLY A 295 15.12 -18.59 -5.18
C GLY A 295 14.72 -19.08 -3.80
N ILE A 296 13.43 -19.32 -3.52
CA ILE A 296 12.97 -19.92 -2.26
C ILE A 296 13.12 -21.43 -2.33
N SER A 297 13.70 -22.03 -1.28
CA SER A 297 13.87 -23.47 -1.13
C SER A 297 12.99 -24.06 -0.03
N GLU A 298 12.64 -23.27 0.97
CA GLU A 298 11.91 -23.72 2.16
C GLU A 298 11.04 -22.58 2.69
N LEU A 299 9.84 -22.94 3.18
CA LEU A 299 8.92 -22.02 3.84
C LEU A 299 8.32 -22.72 5.06
N ARG A 300 8.55 -22.17 6.24
CA ARG A 300 8.05 -22.70 7.52
C ARG A 300 7.46 -21.59 8.37
N ASP A 301 6.43 -21.92 9.12
CA ASP A 301 5.94 -21.13 10.24
C ASP A 301 6.62 -21.61 11.53
N GLU A 302 7.41 -20.75 12.16
CA GLU A 302 8.12 -21.01 13.41
C GLU A 302 7.55 -20.17 14.56
N SER A 303 6.32 -19.62 14.38
CA SER A 303 5.67 -18.80 15.38
C SER A 303 5.32 -19.60 16.64
N ASP A 304 5.48 -18.97 17.80
CA ASP A 304 5.14 -19.54 19.11
C ASP A 304 4.42 -18.50 20.00
N ARG A 305 4.30 -18.78 21.30
CA ARG A 305 3.64 -17.85 22.24
C ARG A 305 4.43 -16.58 22.52
N GLU A 306 5.75 -16.63 22.40
CA GLU A 306 6.64 -15.49 22.63
C GLU A 306 6.79 -14.67 21.35
N ASN A 307 6.83 -15.36 20.20
CA ASN A 307 6.97 -14.78 18.87
C ASN A 307 5.71 -15.09 18.03
N ALA A 308 4.67 -14.28 18.19
CA ALA A 308 3.39 -14.47 17.49
C ALA A 308 3.53 -14.51 15.97
N VAL A 309 4.57 -13.87 15.42
CA VAL A 309 4.94 -13.90 14.01
C VAL A 309 6.41 -14.26 13.88
N ARG A 310 6.71 -15.43 13.33
CA ARG A 310 8.04 -15.86 12.95
C ARG A 310 7.96 -16.77 11.73
N ILE A 311 8.03 -16.18 10.54
CA ILE A 311 8.00 -16.92 9.28
C ILE A 311 9.41 -17.09 8.77
N HIS A 312 9.83 -18.34 8.58
CA HIS A 312 11.14 -18.71 8.05
C HIS A 312 11.04 -18.98 6.55
N ILE A 313 11.80 -18.22 5.76
CA ILE A 313 11.91 -18.37 4.31
C ILE A 313 13.36 -18.72 3.98
N GLY A 314 13.64 -20.01 3.75
CA GLY A 314 14.97 -20.49 3.37
C GLY A 314 15.24 -20.27 1.87
N LEU A 315 16.43 -19.79 1.53
CA LEU A 315 16.79 -19.48 0.15
C LEU A 315 17.70 -20.56 -0.47
N LYS A 316 17.68 -20.65 -1.79
CA LYS A 316 18.64 -21.45 -2.56
C LYS A 316 20.04 -20.81 -2.48
N LYS A 317 21.08 -21.58 -2.70
CA LYS A 317 22.48 -21.13 -2.54
C LYS A 317 22.82 -19.92 -3.41
N ASP A 318 22.23 -19.85 -4.59
CA ASP A 318 22.54 -18.83 -5.60
C ASP A 318 21.51 -17.68 -5.63
N ALA A 319 20.57 -17.66 -4.68
CA ALA A 319 19.53 -16.66 -4.60
C ALA A 319 20.02 -15.43 -3.82
N ASN A 320 19.72 -14.24 -4.33
CA ASN A 320 19.94 -12.98 -3.63
C ASN A 320 18.75 -12.69 -2.71
N ALA A 321 18.99 -12.69 -1.38
CA ALA A 321 17.94 -12.51 -0.38
C ALA A 321 17.21 -11.16 -0.52
N LYS A 322 17.91 -10.07 -0.89
CA LYS A 322 17.28 -8.76 -1.07
C LYS A 322 16.33 -8.75 -2.26
N VAL A 323 16.70 -9.38 -3.36
CA VAL A 323 15.84 -9.49 -4.56
C VAL A 323 14.57 -10.29 -4.24
N VAL A 324 14.73 -11.44 -3.56
CA VAL A 324 13.59 -12.27 -3.14
C VAL A 324 12.68 -11.50 -2.18
N LEU A 325 13.25 -10.79 -1.20
CA LEU A 325 12.49 -10.00 -0.24
C LEU A 325 11.68 -8.89 -0.94
N ASN A 326 12.27 -8.20 -1.91
CA ASN A 326 11.58 -7.17 -2.69
C ASN A 326 10.46 -7.75 -3.56
N GLN A 327 10.68 -8.93 -4.15
CA GLN A 327 9.62 -9.64 -4.88
C GLN A 327 8.47 -10.04 -3.95
N LEU A 328 8.76 -10.45 -2.71
CA LEU A 328 7.75 -10.75 -1.70
C LEU A 328 6.95 -9.50 -1.34
N TYR A 329 7.60 -8.36 -1.09
CA TYR A 329 6.90 -7.08 -0.83
C TYR A 329 6.02 -6.63 -1.99
N LYS A 330 6.45 -6.85 -3.23
CA LYS A 330 5.71 -6.42 -4.43
C LYS A 330 4.52 -7.32 -4.76
N ASN A 331 4.61 -8.62 -4.48
CA ASN A 331 3.63 -9.61 -4.95
C ASN A 331 2.78 -10.22 -3.83
N THR A 332 3.01 -9.86 -2.56
CA THR A 332 2.28 -10.43 -1.43
C THR A 332 1.87 -9.34 -0.43
N GLN A 333 1.04 -9.72 0.53
CA GLN A 333 0.62 -8.86 1.64
C GLN A 333 1.73 -8.62 2.70
N MET A 334 2.98 -9.00 2.43
CA MET A 334 4.12 -8.52 3.23
C MET A 334 4.29 -6.99 3.13
N GLN A 335 3.71 -6.37 2.13
CA GLN A 335 3.51 -4.93 2.03
C GLN A 335 2.09 -4.66 1.58
N ASP A 336 1.37 -3.84 2.33
CA ASP A 336 0.01 -3.43 1.98
C ASP A 336 -0.23 -1.95 2.25
N THR A 337 -1.33 -1.44 1.72
CA THR A 337 -1.74 -0.04 1.87
C THR A 337 -2.87 0.09 2.86
N PHE A 338 -2.64 0.77 3.98
CA PHE A 338 -3.68 1.11 4.94
C PHE A 338 -4.31 2.46 4.58
N GLY A 339 -5.59 2.45 4.19
CA GLY A 339 -6.36 3.65 3.87
C GLY A 339 -6.91 4.29 5.15
N ILE A 340 -6.40 5.45 5.54
CA ILE A 340 -6.87 6.20 6.71
C ILE A 340 -8.11 7.02 6.34
N ILE A 341 -9.18 6.87 7.12
CA ILE A 341 -10.41 7.69 7.04
C ILE A 341 -10.83 7.98 8.48
N MET A 342 -10.59 9.20 8.94
CA MET A 342 -10.86 9.61 10.31
C MET A 342 -12.30 10.13 10.45
N LEU A 343 -13.27 9.27 10.17
CA LEU A 343 -14.70 9.57 10.25
C LEU A 343 -15.24 9.11 11.62
N ALA A 344 -15.83 10.01 12.37
CA ALA A 344 -16.46 9.73 13.66
C ALA A 344 -17.76 10.55 13.83
N LEU A 345 -18.58 10.17 14.81
CA LEU A 345 -19.77 10.91 15.17
C LEU A 345 -19.42 12.06 16.11
N VAL A 346 -19.86 13.25 15.75
CA VAL A 346 -19.83 14.47 16.57
C VAL A 346 -21.28 14.93 16.72
N ASP A 347 -21.82 14.84 17.92
CA ASP A 347 -23.24 15.16 18.19
C ASP A 347 -24.21 14.42 17.27
N ASN A 348 -23.97 13.11 17.06
CA ASN A 348 -24.70 12.21 16.15
C ASN A 348 -24.57 12.54 14.65
N GLU A 349 -23.72 13.48 14.26
CA GLU A 349 -23.42 13.78 12.86
C GLU A 349 -22.08 13.15 12.45
N PRO A 350 -22.01 12.43 11.31
CA PRO A 350 -20.76 11.88 10.82
C PRO A 350 -19.87 12.99 10.24
N LYS A 351 -18.67 13.16 10.80
CA LYS A 351 -17.68 14.16 10.36
C LYS A 351 -16.32 13.53 10.13
N ILE A 352 -15.64 13.93 9.05
CA ILE A 352 -14.24 13.61 8.83
C ILE A 352 -13.42 14.62 9.62
N LEU A 353 -12.60 14.11 10.52
CA LEU A 353 -11.88 14.92 11.51
C LEU A 353 -10.37 14.92 11.20
N THR A 354 -9.71 16.01 11.49
CA THR A 354 -8.25 16.08 11.56
C THR A 354 -7.76 15.49 12.89
N LEU A 355 -6.46 15.21 12.99
CA LEU A 355 -5.88 14.76 14.27
C LEU A 355 -6.15 15.78 15.39
N ARG A 356 -5.95 17.06 15.13
CA ARG A 356 -6.20 18.15 16.09
C ARG A 356 -7.64 18.12 16.56
N GLN A 357 -8.61 18.06 15.68
CA GLN A 357 -10.04 18.02 16.03
C GLN A 357 -10.39 16.81 16.90
N CYS A 358 -9.82 15.62 16.62
CA CYS A 358 -10.05 14.44 17.48
C CYS A 358 -9.58 14.70 18.92
N LEU A 359 -8.43 15.35 19.10
CA LEU A 359 -7.88 15.68 20.40
C LEU A 359 -8.70 16.77 21.11
N ASP A 360 -9.13 17.79 20.38
CA ASP A 360 -9.95 18.89 20.93
C ASP A 360 -11.30 18.36 21.45
N TYR A 361 -12.03 17.54 20.67
CA TYR A 361 -13.28 16.93 21.12
C TYR A 361 -13.10 16.02 22.34
N TYR A 362 -11.99 15.32 22.42
CA TYR A 362 -11.67 14.52 23.60
C TYR A 362 -11.41 15.40 24.81
N ILE A 363 -10.66 16.48 24.68
CA ILE A 363 -10.38 17.45 25.77
C ILE A 363 -11.69 18.08 26.26
N ASP A 364 -12.56 18.51 25.36
CA ASP A 364 -13.87 19.08 25.68
C ASP A 364 -14.75 18.07 26.42
N HIS A 365 -14.74 16.82 25.98
CA HIS A 365 -15.47 15.76 26.70
C HIS A 365 -14.93 15.56 28.10
N ARG A 366 -13.60 15.47 28.30
CA ARG A 366 -12.99 15.33 29.62
C ARG A 366 -13.30 16.54 30.52
N LYS A 367 -13.25 17.75 29.98
CA LYS A 367 -13.65 18.96 30.68
C LYS A 367 -15.08 18.84 31.21
N ASN A 368 -16.03 18.47 30.37
CA ASN A 368 -17.43 18.29 30.76
C ASN A 368 -17.60 17.20 31.83
N VAL A 369 -16.91 16.05 31.68
CA VAL A 369 -16.94 14.98 32.68
C VAL A 369 -16.45 15.47 34.05
N ILE A 370 -15.34 16.20 34.09
CA ILE A 370 -14.78 16.73 35.35
C ILE A 370 -15.72 17.77 35.99
N LEU A 371 -16.27 18.69 35.21
CA LEU A 371 -17.22 19.69 35.71
C LEU A 371 -18.48 19.04 36.30
N ARG A 372 -19.04 18.03 35.60
CA ARG A 372 -20.22 17.29 36.08
C ARG A 372 -19.90 16.47 37.33
N ARG A 373 -18.76 15.79 37.37
CA ARG A 373 -18.27 15.07 38.55
C ARG A 373 -18.11 16.00 39.73
N THR A 374 -17.43 17.12 39.54
CA THR A 374 -17.18 18.10 40.58
C THR A 374 -18.49 18.71 41.12
N LYS A 375 -19.45 18.98 40.25
CA LYS A 375 -20.76 19.46 40.63
C LYS A 375 -21.52 18.42 41.47
N PHE A 376 -21.51 17.14 41.02
CA PHE A 376 -22.14 16.04 41.76
C PHE A 376 -21.52 15.87 43.14
N GLU A 377 -20.20 15.91 43.25
CA GLU A 377 -19.49 15.84 44.52
C GLU A 377 -19.77 17.06 45.43
N LEU A 378 -19.87 18.26 44.83
CA LEU A 378 -20.25 19.47 45.55
C LEU A 378 -21.67 19.38 46.10
N ASP A 379 -22.63 18.97 45.28
CA ASP A 379 -24.04 18.85 45.71
C ASP A 379 -24.17 17.81 46.84
N LYS A 380 -23.45 16.67 46.73
CA LYS A 380 -23.39 15.66 47.81
C LYS A 380 -22.71 16.18 49.07
N ALA A 381 -21.62 16.91 48.95
CA ALA A 381 -20.92 17.50 50.07
C ALA A 381 -21.78 18.58 50.78
N LEU A 382 -22.46 19.43 50.00
CA LEU A 382 -23.39 20.43 50.51
C LEU A 382 -24.57 19.78 51.26
N ALA A 383 -25.17 18.72 50.69
CA ALA A 383 -26.26 18.00 51.35
C ALA A 383 -25.79 17.38 52.69
N ARG A 384 -24.57 16.81 52.72
CA ARG A 384 -24.01 16.26 53.96
C ARG A 384 -23.66 17.35 54.98
N ALA A 385 -23.04 18.45 54.54
CA ALA A 385 -22.72 19.60 55.37
C ALA A 385 -23.97 20.22 56.00
N HIS A 386 -25.05 20.33 55.23
CA HIS A 386 -26.34 20.81 55.69
C HIS A 386 -26.91 19.97 56.85
N ILE A 387 -26.82 18.64 56.77
CA ILE A 387 -27.21 17.72 57.84
C ILE A 387 -26.31 17.91 59.06
N LEU A 388 -24.99 17.97 58.88
CA LEU A 388 -24.06 18.17 60.02
C LEU A 388 -24.22 19.47 60.69
N GLU A 389 -24.58 20.56 59.98
CA GLU A 389 -24.88 21.83 60.53
C GLU A 389 -26.11 21.78 61.48
N GLY A 390 -27.18 21.12 61.10
CA GLY A 390 -28.32 20.84 61.94
C GLY A 390 -27.97 19.99 63.17
N LEU A 391 -27.15 18.96 63.00
CA LEU A 391 -26.68 18.15 64.11
C LEU A 391 -25.79 18.95 65.12
N LYS A 392 -24.97 19.87 64.61
CA LYS A 392 -24.17 20.76 65.44
C LYS A 392 -25.05 21.69 66.29
N ILE A 393 -26.08 22.33 65.71
CA ILE A 393 -27.05 23.12 66.38
C ILE A 393 -27.75 22.32 67.49
N ALA A 394 -28.11 21.05 67.16
CA ALA A 394 -28.77 20.19 68.16
C ALA A 394 -27.83 19.76 69.28
N LEU A 395 -26.56 19.54 69.06
CA LEU A 395 -25.55 19.15 70.05
C LEU A 395 -25.17 20.33 70.91
N ASP A 396 -25.18 21.57 70.41
CA ASP A 396 -24.96 22.81 71.19
C ASP A 396 -26.15 23.13 72.08
N ASN A 397 -27.36 22.67 71.82
CA ASN A 397 -28.58 22.88 72.54
C ASN A 397 -29.24 21.56 72.97
N ILE A 398 -28.43 20.56 73.32
CA ILE A 398 -28.90 19.18 73.49
C ILE A 398 -30.00 19.04 74.56
N ASP A 399 -29.91 19.71 75.72
CA ASP A 399 -30.91 19.60 76.74
C ASP A 399 -32.28 20.14 76.31
N GLU A 400 -32.30 21.23 75.52
CA GLU A 400 -33.52 21.79 74.98
C GLU A 400 -34.13 20.89 73.91
N VAL A 401 -33.27 20.29 72.99
CA VAL A 401 -33.70 19.31 71.96
C VAL A 401 -34.34 18.11 72.65
N ILE A 402 -33.73 17.53 73.67
CA ILE A 402 -34.27 16.40 74.43
C ILE A 402 -35.61 16.77 75.06
N ASN A 403 -35.71 17.96 75.67
CA ASN A 403 -36.93 18.40 76.30
C ASN A 403 -38.08 18.57 75.27
N ILE A 404 -37.82 19.15 74.13
CA ILE A 404 -38.80 19.25 73.04
C ILE A 404 -39.27 17.87 72.57
N ILE A 405 -38.36 16.91 72.30
CA ILE A 405 -38.70 15.60 71.84
C ILE A 405 -39.53 14.83 72.88
N ARG A 406 -39.17 14.91 74.16
CA ARG A 406 -39.91 14.23 75.25
C ARG A 406 -41.33 14.79 75.50
N ASN A 407 -41.52 16.10 75.27
CA ASN A 407 -42.80 16.78 75.50
C ASN A 407 -43.65 16.89 74.22
N SER A 408 -43.23 16.32 73.12
CA SER A 408 -43.97 16.23 71.84
C SER A 408 -44.67 14.89 71.73
N TYR A 409 -45.89 14.93 71.23
CA TYR A 409 -46.68 13.74 71.06
C TYR A 409 -46.47 13.16 69.63
N ASP A 410 -46.56 14.03 68.64
CA ASP A 410 -46.35 13.69 67.22
C ASP A 410 -45.78 14.83 66.37
N ASP A 411 -45.56 16.00 67.05
CA ASP A 411 -45.17 17.28 66.44
C ASP A 411 -43.70 17.67 66.77
N ALA A 412 -42.86 16.73 67.17
CA ALA A 412 -41.47 16.99 67.55
C ALA A 412 -40.65 17.59 66.39
N LYS A 413 -40.89 17.18 65.13
CA LYS A 413 -40.21 17.68 63.99
C LYS A 413 -40.50 19.14 63.70
N GLU A 414 -41.79 19.54 63.72
CA GLU A 414 -42.26 20.91 63.51
C GLU A 414 -41.75 21.85 64.58
N ARG A 415 -41.79 21.43 65.87
CA ARG A 415 -41.27 22.23 66.97
C ARG A 415 -39.76 22.45 66.94
N LEU A 416 -38.99 21.42 66.51
CA LEU A 416 -37.55 21.57 66.28
C LEU A 416 -37.25 22.55 65.13
N MET A 417 -38.01 22.44 64.03
CA MET A 417 -37.88 23.36 62.86
C MET A 417 -38.18 24.81 63.29
N GLU A 418 -39.31 25.08 64.00
CA GLU A 418 -39.69 26.42 64.46
C GLU A 418 -38.68 26.98 65.45
N ARG A 419 -38.21 26.17 66.39
CA ARG A 419 -37.36 26.63 67.46
C ARG A 419 -35.97 27.01 67.06
N PHE A 420 -35.36 26.18 66.18
CA PHE A 420 -33.97 26.34 65.78
C PHE A 420 -33.80 26.82 64.35
N GLY A 421 -34.86 27.06 63.61
CA GLY A 421 -34.80 27.46 62.19
C GLY A 421 -34.27 26.34 61.25
N LEU A 422 -34.52 25.08 61.65
CA LEU A 422 -33.98 23.89 60.91
C LEU A 422 -34.84 23.56 59.69
N SER A 423 -34.20 23.04 58.70
CA SER A 423 -34.91 22.43 57.56
C SER A 423 -35.55 21.09 57.95
N ASP A 424 -36.51 20.64 57.16
CA ASP A 424 -37.14 19.30 57.30
C ASP A 424 -36.14 18.16 57.42
N ILE A 425 -35.11 18.19 56.56
CA ILE A 425 -34.04 17.15 56.48
C ILE A 425 -33.17 17.19 57.74
N GLN A 426 -32.86 18.41 58.25
CA GLN A 426 -32.07 18.59 59.47
C GLN A 426 -32.86 18.13 60.71
N ALA A 427 -34.11 18.51 60.84
CA ALA A 427 -34.97 18.11 61.94
C ALA A 427 -35.15 16.55 61.93
N GLN A 428 -35.37 15.96 60.82
CA GLN A 428 -35.44 14.47 60.66
C GLN A 428 -34.13 13.83 61.13
N ALA A 429 -32.97 14.30 60.65
CA ALA A 429 -31.66 13.78 61.05
C ALA A 429 -31.37 13.85 62.53
N ILE A 430 -31.91 14.88 63.21
CA ILE A 430 -31.86 15.06 64.69
C ILE A 430 -32.72 13.99 65.36
N LEU A 431 -33.96 13.78 64.93
CA LEU A 431 -34.83 12.72 65.43
C LEU A 431 -34.25 11.30 65.25
N ASP A 432 -33.59 11.06 64.17
CA ASP A 432 -32.92 9.77 63.87
C ASP A 432 -31.55 9.56 64.55
N MET A 433 -31.14 10.57 65.39
CA MET A 433 -29.85 10.57 66.06
C MET A 433 -29.83 9.54 67.22
N ARG A 434 -28.80 8.68 67.16
CA ARG A 434 -28.62 7.67 68.21
C ARG A 434 -28.08 8.31 69.50
N LEU A 435 -28.50 7.81 70.69
CA LEU A 435 -28.00 8.24 71.94
C LEU A 435 -26.48 8.22 72.08
N LYS A 436 -25.77 7.30 71.40
CA LYS A 436 -24.33 7.26 71.37
C LYS A 436 -23.70 8.51 70.72
N THR A 437 -24.40 9.22 69.90
CA THR A 437 -23.91 10.42 69.15
C THR A 437 -23.83 11.64 70.13
N LEU A 438 -24.45 11.54 71.28
CA LEU A 438 -24.43 12.61 72.32
C LEU A 438 -23.12 12.65 73.13
N SER A 439 -22.23 11.69 73.00
CA SER A 439 -20.95 11.67 73.69
C SER A 439 -20.00 12.75 73.13
N GLY A 440 -19.15 13.34 74.02
CA GLY A 440 -18.20 14.37 73.65
C GLY A 440 -17.27 13.99 72.53
N LEU A 441 -16.83 12.74 72.51
CA LEU A 441 -15.99 12.17 71.40
C LEU A 441 -16.71 12.16 70.03
N GLN A 442 -18.02 11.99 70.01
CA GLN A 442 -18.79 12.00 68.74
C GLN A 442 -19.07 13.45 68.32
N ARG A 443 -19.19 14.38 69.24
CA ARG A 443 -19.29 15.80 68.90
C ARG A 443 -18.04 16.31 68.20
N GLU A 444 -16.85 15.98 68.73
CA GLU A 444 -15.57 16.30 68.09
C GLU A 444 -15.49 15.74 66.67
N LYS A 445 -15.91 14.48 66.46
CA LYS A 445 -15.93 13.88 65.12
C LYS A 445 -16.88 14.55 64.14
N ILE A 446 -18.08 15.01 64.62
CA ILE A 446 -19.00 15.72 63.72
C ILE A 446 -18.43 17.09 63.37
N GLU A 447 -17.75 17.76 64.29
CA GLU A 447 -17.11 19.05 64.03
C GLU A 447 -15.92 18.92 63.10
N GLU A 448 -15.08 17.87 63.25
CA GLU A 448 -13.99 17.53 62.33
C GLU A 448 -14.52 17.21 60.90
N GLU A 449 -15.56 16.34 60.79
CA GLU A 449 -16.18 16.00 59.51
C GLU A 449 -16.77 17.25 58.81
N TYR A 450 -17.43 18.14 59.58
CA TYR A 450 -17.96 19.37 59.03
C TYR A 450 -16.87 20.31 58.50
N ASN A 451 -15.77 20.45 59.24
CA ASN A 451 -14.66 21.31 58.85
C ASN A 451 -13.92 20.76 57.62
N GLU A 452 -13.74 19.42 57.49
CA GLU A 452 -13.21 18.79 56.32
C GLU A 452 -14.10 18.96 55.09
N LEU A 453 -15.42 18.78 55.28
CA LEU A 453 -16.40 19.04 54.20
C LEU A 453 -16.40 20.49 53.77
N MET A 454 -16.28 21.47 54.68
CA MET A 454 -16.22 22.87 54.29
C MET A 454 -14.96 23.19 53.48
N LYS A 455 -13.81 22.57 53.76
CA LYS A 455 -12.58 22.68 52.95
C LYS A 455 -12.80 22.06 51.59
N LEU A 456 -13.40 20.87 51.53
CA LEU A 456 -13.73 20.18 50.27
C LEU A 456 -14.69 21.01 49.43
N ILE A 457 -15.77 21.56 50.01
CA ILE A 457 -16.74 22.44 49.33
C ILE A 457 -16.04 23.66 48.73
N ALA A 458 -15.16 24.31 49.53
CA ALA A 458 -14.39 25.45 49.02
C ALA A 458 -13.53 25.08 47.82
N HIS A 459 -12.82 23.95 47.90
CA HIS A 459 -11.98 23.43 46.80
C HIS A 459 -12.81 23.06 45.58
N LEU A 460 -13.94 22.34 45.71
CA LEU A 460 -14.82 21.97 44.58
C LEU A 460 -15.41 23.21 43.89
N ARG A 461 -15.74 24.28 44.67
CA ARG A 461 -16.19 25.57 44.13
C ARG A 461 -15.06 26.26 43.33
N GLU A 462 -13.85 26.20 43.82
CA GLU A 462 -12.67 26.73 43.16
C GLU A 462 -12.45 26.04 41.81
N ILE A 463 -12.55 24.72 41.76
CA ILE A 463 -12.45 23.94 40.50
C ILE A 463 -13.55 24.38 39.53
N LEU A 464 -14.81 24.48 39.95
CA LEU A 464 -15.93 24.91 39.11
C LEU A 464 -15.79 26.36 38.61
N GLY A 465 -15.06 27.20 39.33
CA GLY A 465 -14.83 28.62 38.98
C GLY A 465 -13.58 28.86 38.14
N SER A 466 -12.72 27.83 37.92
CA SER A 466 -11.43 28.00 37.28
C SER A 466 -11.18 26.93 36.18
N GLU A 467 -11.27 27.35 34.93
CA GLU A 467 -10.97 26.49 33.79
C GLU A 467 -9.53 25.94 33.82
N THR A 468 -8.59 26.76 34.29
CA THR A 468 -7.18 26.35 34.45
C THR A 468 -7.02 25.16 35.40
N LEU A 469 -7.76 25.14 36.51
CA LEU A 469 -7.75 24.02 37.45
C LEU A 469 -8.34 22.75 36.82
N VAL A 470 -9.41 22.88 36.03
CA VAL A 470 -10.00 21.75 35.32
C VAL A 470 -8.97 21.14 34.35
N PHE A 471 -8.26 21.96 33.59
CA PHE A 471 -7.20 21.48 32.70
C PHE A 471 -6.01 20.87 33.46
N GLN A 472 -5.66 21.40 34.62
CA GLN A 472 -4.63 20.82 35.47
C GLN A 472 -5.02 19.42 35.95
N ILE A 473 -6.28 19.22 36.36
CA ILE A 473 -6.80 17.90 36.74
C ILE A 473 -6.76 16.93 35.58
N ILE A 474 -7.14 17.36 34.36
CA ILE A 474 -7.04 16.51 33.14
C ILE A 474 -5.60 16.06 32.92
N LYS A 475 -4.63 16.98 33.05
CA LYS A 475 -3.20 16.66 32.89
C LYS A 475 -2.73 15.66 33.93
N GLU A 476 -3.05 15.86 35.21
CA GLU A 476 -2.67 14.96 36.30
C GLU A 476 -3.23 13.55 36.09
N GLU A 477 -4.51 13.44 35.72
CA GLU A 477 -5.15 12.17 35.43
C GLU A 477 -4.52 11.46 34.22
N LEU A 478 -4.19 12.20 33.16
CA LEU A 478 -3.55 11.63 31.98
C LEU A 478 -2.08 11.23 32.23
N LEU A 479 -1.36 11.97 33.06
CA LEU A 479 0.00 11.62 33.47
C LEU A 479 0.02 10.32 34.29
N GLU A 480 -0.95 10.16 35.23
CA GLU A 480 -1.13 8.90 35.94
C GLU A 480 -1.40 7.72 35.01
N VAL A 481 -2.28 7.92 34.02
CA VAL A 481 -2.56 6.89 33.01
C VAL A 481 -1.31 6.55 32.19
N LYS A 482 -0.55 7.58 31.79
CA LYS A 482 0.70 7.39 31.05
C LYS A 482 1.74 6.62 31.85
N GLU A 483 1.91 6.94 33.15
CA GLU A 483 2.86 6.24 34.02
C GLU A 483 2.49 4.76 34.19
N LYS A 484 1.20 4.47 34.30
CA LYS A 484 0.71 3.11 34.61
C LYS A 484 0.57 2.21 33.37
N TYR A 485 0.25 2.77 32.21
CA TYR A 485 -0.13 2.02 31.00
C TYR A 485 0.70 2.43 29.77
N GLY A 486 1.58 3.42 29.87
CA GLY A 486 2.42 3.85 28.77
C GLY A 486 3.43 2.77 28.41
N ASP A 487 3.63 2.60 27.12
CA ASP A 487 4.56 1.64 26.55
C ASP A 487 5.32 2.23 25.34
N GLU A 488 6.26 1.46 24.83
CA GLU A 488 7.03 1.84 23.64
C GLU A 488 6.23 1.60 22.35
N ARG A 489 6.59 2.36 21.32
CA ARG A 489 6.03 2.22 19.98
C ARG A 489 6.42 0.86 19.37
N LEU A 490 5.46 0.14 18.83
CA LEU A 490 5.65 -1.13 18.14
C LEU A 490 5.95 -0.94 16.64
N THR A 491 5.29 0.02 15.99
CA THR A 491 5.45 0.26 14.54
C THR A 491 6.58 1.24 14.27
N LYS A 492 7.54 0.85 13.43
CA LYS A 492 8.63 1.71 12.98
C LYS A 492 8.16 2.63 11.86
N ILE A 493 8.68 3.86 11.81
CA ILE A 493 8.44 4.81 10.72
C ILE A 493 9.78 5.16 10.10
N VAL A 494 9.96 4.79 8.83
CA VAL A 494 11.17 5.06 8.07
C VAL A 494 10.90 6.09 6.99
N ALA A 495 11.94 6.79 6.52
CA ALA A 495 11.82 7.64 5.35
C ALA A 495 11.30 6.79 4.17
N ALA A 496 10.49 7.36 3.29
CA ALA A 496 10.20 6.70 2.03
C ALA A 496 11.57 6.50 1.36
N GLU A 497 12.06 5.27 1.36
CA GLU A 497 13.07 4.91 0.41
C GLU A 497 12.40 5.19 -0.92
N GLY A 498 13.01 6.07 -1.75
CA GLY A 498 12.57 6.24 -3.13
C GLY A 498 12.36 4.84 -3.67
N GLU A 499 11.31 4.59 -4.45
CA GLU A 499 11.02 3.28 -5.01
C GLU A 499 12.35 2.63 -5.32
N PHE A 500 12.74 1.58 -4.58
CA PHE A 500 13.94 0.84 -4.90
C PHE A 500 13.73 0.37 -6.33
N ASN A 501 14.38 1.02 -7.27
CA ASN A 501 14.46 0.50 -8.61
C ASN A 501 15.08 -0.89 -8.47
N GLU A 502 14.46 -1.90 -9.03
CA GLU A 502 15.01 -3.25 -9.09
C GLU A 502 16.47 -3.21 -9.59
N GLU A 503 16.83 -2.14 -10.29
CA GLU A 503 18.16 -1.80 -10.78
C GLU A 503 19.20 -1.61 -9.67
N ASP A 504 18.84 -0.96 -8.55
CA ASP A 504 19.78 -0.70 -7.43
C ASP A 504 20.24 -1.99 -6.72
N LEU A 505 19.58 -3.10 -7.00
CA LEU A 505 19.87 -4.42 -6.42
C LEU A 505 20.57 -5.38 -7.38
N ILE A 506 20.70 -5.00 -8.65
CA ILE A 506 21.37 -5.77 -9.69
C ILE A 506 22.74 -5.15 -9.92
N LYS A 507 23.79 -5.96 -9.82
CA LYS A 507 25.14 -5.49 -10.09
C LYS A 507 25.21 -4.99 -11.53
N GLU A 508 25.66 -3.76 -11.73
CA GLU A 508 25.97 -3.26 -13.06
C GLU A 508 27.19 -3.98 -13.61
N GLU A 509 26.99 -4.69 -14.70
CA GLU A 509 28.06 -5.41 -15.42
C GLU A 509 27.78 -5.43 -16.91
N GLN A 510 28.86 -5.41 -17.67
CA GLN A 510 28.80 -5.54 -19.13
C GLN A 510 28.46 -6.98 -19.50
N MET A 511 27.52 -7.13 -20.41
CA MET A 511 27.06 -8.43 -20.89
C MET A 511 26.98 -8.48 -22.40
N VAL A 512 27.04 -9.69 -22.92
CA VAL A 512 26.82 -9.99 -24.35
C VAL A 512 25.41 -10.57 -24.50
N VAL A 513 24.61 -9.97 -25.37
CA VAL A 513 23.29 -10.48 -25.75
C VAL A 513 23.36 -11.10 -27.13
N ALA A 514 22.81 -12.30 -27.27
CA ALA A 514 22.72 -12.99 -28.55
C ALA A 514 21.26 -13.30 -28.88
N LEU A 515 20.86 -12.96 -30.13
CA LEU A 515 19.54 -13.27 -30.69
C LEU A 515 19.71 -14.18 -31.92
N THR A 516 18.93 -15.27 -31.99
CA THR A 516 18.92 -16.13 -33.17
C THR A 516 17.86 -15.75 -34.19
N HIS A 517 17.96 -16.29 -35.41
CA HIS A 517 17.01 -16.09 -36.51
C HIS A 517 15.57 -16.53 -36.13
N PHE A 518 15.44 -17.65 -35.41
CA PHE A 518 14.16 -18.13 -34.90
C PHE A 518 13.69 -17.43 -33.61
N GLY A 519 14.42 -16.39 -33.18
CA GLY A 519 13.99 -15.53 -32.06
C GLY A 519 14.29 -16.09 -30.67
N TYR A 520 15.37 -16.89 -30.50
CA TYR A 520 15.88 -17.23 -29.18
C TYR A 520 16.89 -16.19 -28.74
N ILE A 521 16.69 -15.65 -27.52
CA ILE A 521 17.53 -14.62 -26.95
C ILE A 521 18.14 -15.10 -25.61
N LYS A 522 19.36 -14.66 -25.33
CA LYS A 522 20.04 -14.88 -24.06
C LYS A 522 21.06 -13.77 -23.79
N ARG A 523 21.39 -13.58 -22.52
CA ARG A 523 22.55 -12.78 -22.10
C ARG A 523 23.63 -13.66 -21.46
N MET A 524 24.85 -13.18 -21.52
CA MET A 524 26.02 -13.82 -20.91
C MET A 524 26.94 -12.73 -20.37
N PRO A 525 27.63 -12.94 -19.23
CA PRO A 525 28.71 -12.05 -18.79
C PRO A 525 29.80 -11.96 -19.87
N ILE A 526 30.35 -10.76 -20.06
CA ILE A 526 31.39 -10.53 -21.08
C ILE A 526 32.62 -11.42 -20.87
N ASP A 527 32.96 -11.75 -19.62
CA ASP A 527 34.07 -12.62 -19.24
C ASP A 527 33.95 -14.05 -19.76
N THR A 528 32.74 -14.44 -20.23
CA THR A 528 32.51 -15.77 -20.83
C THR A 528 33.21 -15.91 -22.19
N TYR A 529 33.51 -14.81 -22.87
CA TYR A 529 34.26 -14.74 -24.11
C TYR A 529 35.72 -14.36 -23.82
N LYS A 530 36.48 -15.28 -23.19
CA LYS A 530 37.94 -15.03 -23.00
C LYS A 530 38.64 -15.01 -24.35
N SER A 531 39.48 -14.01 -24.59
CA SER A 531 40.33 -13.90 -25.78
C SER A 531 41.18 -15.15 -26.00
N GLN A 532 41.13 -15.75 -27.17
CA GLN A 532 42.00 -16.88 -27.58
C GLN A 532 43.22 -16.33 -28.32
N ARG A 533 44.41 -16.92 -28.05
CA ARG A 533 45.62 -16.60 -28.80
C ARG A 533 45.50 -17.03 -30.25
N ARG A 534 46.19 -16.34 -31.17
CA ARG A 534 46.27 -16.67 -32.63
C ARG A 534 46.46 -18.15 -32.84
N GLY A 535 45.57 -18.79 -33.68
CA GLY A 535 45.60 -20.21 -34.00
C GLY A 535 44.64 -21.10 -33.22
N GLY A 536 43.78 -20.53 -32.31
CA GLY A 536 42.71 -21.26 -31.63
C GLY A 536 41.57 -21.66 -32.57
N LYS A 537 40.97 -22.85 -32.39
CA LYS A 537 39.70 -23.22 -33.01
C LYS A 537 38.61 -22.32 -32.45
N GLY A 538 37.87 -21.61 -33.33
CA GLY A 538 36.74 -20.74 -32.93
C GLY A 538 35.82 -21.45 -31.96
N ILE A 539 35.17 -20.67 -31.09
CA ILE A 539 34.31 -21.18 -30.03
C ILE A 539 32.84 -21.08 -30.52
N ALA A 540 32.08 -22.18 -30.46
CA ALA A 540 30.65 -22.16 -30.74
C ALA A 540 29.91 -21.26 -29.74
N GLY A 541 29.27 -20.18 -30.21
CA GLY A 541 28.59 -19.20 -29.39
C GLY A 541 27.23 -19.67 -28.85
N MET A 542 26.59 -20.65 -29.52
CA MET A 542 25.27 -21.15 -29.18
C MET A 542 25.04 -22.52 -29.82
N SER A 543 24.35 -23.45 -29.13
CA SER A 543 23.81 -24.63 -29.80
C SER A 543 22.46 -24.27 -30.41
N THR A 544 22.41 -24.26 -31.74
CA THR A 544 21.20 -24.02 -32.53
C THR A 544 20.60 -25.34 -33.02
N ARG A 545 19.32 -25.37 -33.42
CA ARG A 545 18.76 -26.45 -34.23
C ARG A 545 19.45 -26.45 -35.62
N GLU A 546 19.40 -27.53 -36.35
CA GLU A 546 20.08 -27.68 -37.64
C GLU A 546 19.82 -26.55 -38.67
N GLU A 547 18.77 -25.72 -38.45
CA GLU A 547 18.37 -24.60 -39.34
C GLU A 547 18.37 -23.22 -38.67
N ASP A 548 18.78 -23.08 -37.39
CA ASP A 548 18.80 -21.79 -36.68
C ASP A 548 20.25 -21.26 -36.56
N PHE A 549 20.42 -19.95 -36.64
CA PHE A 549 21.72 -19.30 -36.56
C PHE A 549 21.59 -17.98 -35.73
N VAL A 550 22.72 -17.52 -35.19
CA VAL A 550 22.78 -16.25 -34.49
C VAL A 550 22.59 -15.11 -35.48
N LYS A 551 21.51 -14.34 -35.31
CA LYS A 551 21.16 -13.21 -36.18
C LYS A 551 21.86 -11.93 -35.72
N GLU A 552 21.96 -11.71 -34.40
CA GLU A 552 22.48 -10.48 -33.83
C GLU A 552 23.21 -10.75 -32.53
N ILE A 553 24.36 -10.11 -32.33
CA ILE A 553 25.13 -10.12 -31.08
C ILE A 553 25.51 -8.67 -30.77
N PHE A 554 25.25 -8.22 -29.56
CA PHE A 554 25.66 -6.87 -29.13
C PHE A 554 26.05 -6.90 -27.65
N THR A 555 26.83 -5.90 -27.25
CA THR A 555 27.20 -5.67 -25.83
C THR A 555 26.37 -4.55 -25.25
N THR A 556 25.99 -4.71 -23.98
CA THR A 556 25.20 -3.71 -23.26
C THR A 556 25.39 -3.92 -21.74
N SER A 557 25.02 -2.92 -20.93
CA SER A 557 25.00 -3.05 -19.47
C SER A 557 23.73 -3.79 -19.00
N THR A 558 23.81 -4.47 -17.88
CA THR A 558 22.63 -5.02 -17.20
C THR A 558 21.56 -3.95 -16.93
N HIS A 559 21.97 -2.69 -16.73
CA HIS A 559 21.06 -1.57 -16.44
C HIS A 559 20.57 -0.82 -17.68
N ASP A 560 21.14 -1.08 -18.86
CA ASP A 560 20.67 -0.47 -20.10
C ASP A 560 19.24 -0.90 -20.46
N THR A 561 18.54 -0.03 -21.15
CA THR A 561 17.26 -0.37 -21.77
C THR A 561 17.52 -0.90 -23.18
N VAL A 562 17.03 -2.08 -23.48
CA VAL A 562 17.11 -2.67 -24.82
C VAL A 562 15.78 -2.46 -25.52
N LEU A 563 15.80 -1.74 -26.64
CA LEU A 563 14.67 -1.45 -27.51
C LEU A 563 14.59 -2.49 -28.62
N PHE A 564 13.45 -3.15 -28.75
CA PHE A 564 13.18 -4.16 -29.77
C PHE A 564 12.13 -3.63 -30.75
N PHE A 565 12.50 -3.49 -31.99
CA PHE A 565 11.59 -3.03 -33.07
C PHE A 565 11.12 -4.21 -33.91
N SER A 566 9.84 -4.28 -34.18
CA SER A 566 9.26 -5.34 -34.97
C SER A 566 8.98 -4.90 -36.42
N ASN A 567 8.92 -5.88 -37.35
CA ASN A 567 8.54 -5.66 -38.75
C ASN A 567 7.15 -4.98 -38.91
N LYS A 568 6.30 -5.09 -37.89
CA LYS A 568 4.98 -4.42 -37.87
C LYS A 568 5.02 -2.96 -37.31
N GLY A 569 6.22 -2.39 -37.13
CA GLY A 569 6.41 -1.03 -36.65
C GLY A 569 6.07 -0.79 -35.19
N LYS A 570 6.14 -1.82 -34.36
CA LYS A 570 5.98 -1.73 -32.91
C LYS A 570 7.33 -1.76 -32.21
N LEU A 571 7.40 -1.09 -31.07
CA LEU A 571 8.52 -1.07 -30.15
C LEU A 571 8.16 -1.81 -28.87
N TYR A 572 9.03 -2.69 -28.45
CA TYR A 572 9.04 -3.35 -27.15
C TYR A 572 10.32 -2.98 -26.41
N ARG A 573 10.30 -3.03 -25.09
CA ARG A 573 11.49 -2.73 -24.28
C ARG A 573 11.67 -3.72 -23.15
N LEU A 574 12.91 -4.05 -22.86
CA LEU A 574 13.35 -4.79 -21.68
C LEU A 574 14.56 -4.08 -21.09
N ARG A 575 14.72 -4.20 -19.77
CA ARG A 575 16.01 -3.91 -19.16
C ARG A 575 16.99 -5.04 -19.47
N GLY A 576 18.28 -4.74 -19.56
CA GLY A 576 19.31 -5.73 -19.80
C GLY A 576 19.23 -6.93 -18.87
N TYR A 577 18.99 -6.71 -17.59
CA TYR A 577 18.82 -7.75 -16.57
C TYR A 577 17.56 -8.60 -16.73
N GLU A 578 16.51 -8.11 -17.41
CA GLU A 578 15.29 -8.88 -17.69
C GLU A 578 15.52 -9.95 -18.79
N ILE A 579 16.60 -9.83 -19.57
CA ILE A 579 16.99 -10.86 -20.56
C ILE A 579 17.57 -12.06 -19.79
N PRO A 580 17.04 -13.28 -19.98
CA PRO A 580 17.49 -14.45 -19.24
C PRO A 580 18.98 -14.76 -19.44
N GLU A 581 19.69 -15.01 -18.35
CA GLU A 581 21.06 -15.44 -18.39
C GLU A 581 21.14 -16.92 -18.74
N ALA A 582 22.02 -17.27 -19.66
CA ALA A 582 22.21 -18.65 -20.06
C ALA A 582 23.68 -18.93 -20.43
N GLY A 583 24.12 -20.15 -20.18
CA GLY A 583 25.47 -20.56 -20.54
C GLY A 583 25.74 -20.49 -22.05
N ARG A 584 27.02 -20.47 -22.42
CA ARG A 584 27.47 -20.31 -23.81
C ARG A 584 26.82 -21.29 -24.80
N THR A 585 26.68 -22.54 -24.43
CA THR A 585 26.10 -23.58 -25.28
C THR A 585 24.60 -23.73 -25.20
N ALA A 586 23.94 -22.99 -24.25
CA ALA A 586 22.51 -23.08 -24.09
C ALA A 586 21.76 -22.36 -25.21
N LYS A 587 20.56 -22.85 -25.53
CA LYS A 587 19.72 -22.35 -26.63
C LYS A 587 19.14 -20.94 -26.35
N GLY A 588 19.00 -20.53 -25.06
CA GLY A 588 18.33 -19.32 -24.67
C GLY A 588 16.81 -19.48 -24.58
N THR A 589 16.10 -18.36 -24.38
CA THR A 589 14.64 -18.28 -24.22
C THR A 589 14.02 -17.70 -25.47
N ALA A 590 12.88 -18.22 -25.91
CA ALA A 590 12.16 -17.67 -27.06
C ALA A 590 11.69 -16.24 -26.72
N ILE A 591 12.00 -15.26 -27.56
CA ILE A 591 11.70 -13.86 -27.38
C ILE A 591 10.19 -13.58 -27.22
N VAL A 592 9.35 -14.42 -27.82
CA VAL A 592 7.89 -14.37 -27.69
C VAL A 592 7.41 -14.64 -26.24
N ASN A 593 8.24 -15.26 -25.40
CA ASN A 593 7.96 -15.47 -23.98
C ASN A 593 8.34 -14.25 -23.12
N LEU A 594 9.15 -13.34 -23.66
CA LEU A 594 9.58 -12.12 -22.97
C LEU A 594 8.80 -10.91 -23.47
N LEU A 595 8.47 -10.88 -24.77
CA LEU A 595 7.74 -9.80 -25.43
C LEU A 595 6.38 -10.31 -25.91
N SER A 596 5.33 -9.55 -25.68
CA SER A 596 3.96 -9.89 -26.14
C SER A 596 3.83 -9.60 -27.64
N LEU A 597 4.49 -10.42 -28.49
CA LEU A 597 4.45 -10.28 -29.95
C LEU A 597 3.15 -10.84 -30.53
N ASP A 598 2.63 -10.17 -31.55
CA ASP A 598 1.47 -10.65 -32.30
C ASP A 598 1.85 -11.82 -33.26
N SER A 599 0.84 -12.55 -33.69
CA SER A 599 1.06 -13.61 -34.69
C SER A 599 1.73 -13.07 -35.95
N GLY A 600 2.85 -13.72 -36.39
CA GLY A 600 3.64 -13.32 -37.55
C GLY A 600 4.55 -12.10 -37.35
N GLU A 601 4.59 -11.54 -36.13
CA GLU A 601 5.48 -10.42 -35.79
C GLU A 601 6.91 -10.94 -35.51
N LYS A 602 7.92 -10.25 -36.07
CA LYS A 602 9.34 -10.60 -35.95
C LYS A 602 10.13 -9.35 -35.54
N ILE A 603 11.17 -9.53 -34.73
CA ILE A 603 12.10 -8.45 -34.40
C ILE A 603 13.04 -8.19 -35.58
N THR A 604 13.12 -6.94 -36.00
CA THR A 604 13.93 -6.46 -37.14
C THR A 604 15.16 -5.69 -36.72
N ALA A 605 15.09 -4.93 -35.63
CA ALA A 605 16.22 -4.18 -35.08
C ALA A 605 16.21 -4.17 -33.56
N ILE A 606 17.41 -4.12 -32.95
CA ILE A 606 17.61 -4.05 -31.51
C ILE A 606 18.58 -2.90 -31.24
N ILE A 607 18.20 -2.00 -30.31
CA ILE A 607 19.01 -0.84 -29.96
C ILE A 607 19.14 -0.76 -28.44
N PRO A 608 20.33 -1.03 -27.89
CA PRO A 608 20.60 -0.78 -26.47
C PRO A 608 20.79 0.73 -26.26
N ILE A 609 20.23 1.24 -25.17
CA ILE A 609 20.36 2.65 -24.75
C ILE A 609 20.58 2.73 -23.24
N SER A 610 21.47 3.61 -22.81
CA SER A 610 21.69 3.87 -21.38
C SER A 610 20.62 4.81 -20.82
N ASN A 611 20.18 5.77 -21.61
CA ASN A 611 19.16 6.76 -21.24
C ASN A 611 18.42 7.29 -22.47
N PHE A 612 17.33 8.02 -22.25
CA PHE A 612 16.57 8.70 -23.31
C PHE A 612 17.06 10.15 -23.47
N ASP A 613 18.31 10.33 -23.91
CA ASP A 613 18.94 11.63 -24.04
C ASP A 613 18.24 12.56 -25.03
N GLU A 614 18.19 13.84 -24.68
CA GLU A 614 17.79 14.90 -25.59
C GLU A 614 18.85 15.08 -26.66
N GLY A 615 18.43 15.19 -27.93
CA GLY A 615 19.35 15.36 -29.07
C GLY A 615 19.64 14.10 -29.86
N LYS A 616 19.24 12.92 -29.38
CA LYS A 616 19.30 11.67 -30.18
C LYS A 616 17.99 11.38 -30.88
N TYR A 617 18.10 10.75 -32.05
CA TYR A 617 16.96 10.40 -32.90
C TYR A 617 17.01 8.92 -33.26
N LEU A 618 15.84 8.35 -33.52
CA LEU A 618 15.70 7.06 -34.17
C LEU A 618 15.23 7.27 -35.63
N LEU A 619 16.08 6.79 -36.54
CA LEU A 619 15.78 6.70 -37.96
C LEU A 619 15.23 5.31 -38.25
N MET A 620 14.14 5.24 -38.99
CA MET A 620 13.42 4.02 -39.35
C MET A 620 13.24 3.97 -40.83
N ALA A 621 13.63 2.84 -41.44
CA ALA A 621 13.44 2.61 -42.87
C ALA A 621 12.46 1.47 -43.10
N THR A 622 11.55 1.66 -44.09
CA THR A 622 10.60 0.62 -44.46
C THR A 622 10.99 -0.05 -45.76
N ARG A 623 10.47 -1.25 -45.97
CA ARG A 623 10.69 -2.07 -47.16
C ARG A 623 10.33 -1.33 -48.46
N ASN A 624 9.28 -0.53 -48.41
CA ASN A 624 8.77 0.26 -49.56
C ASN A 624 9.45 1.62 -49.72
N GLY A 625 10.60 1.84 -49.04
CA GLY A 625 11.46 3.00 -49.26
C GLY A 625 11.01 4.29 -48.50
N LEU A 626 10.17 4.16 -47.50
CA LEU A 626 9.88 5.29 -46.62
C LEU A 626 10.95 5.41 -45.52
N ILE A 627 11.22 6.63 -45.08
CA ILE A 627 12.12 6.92 -43.97
C ILE A 627 11.43 7.84 -42.95
N LYS A 628 11.68 7.62 -41.67
CA LYS A 628 11.13 8.40 -40.60
C LYS A 628 12.21 8.71 -39.57
N LYS A 629 12.21 9.95 -39.09
CA LYS A 629 13.06 10.41 -37.98
C LYS A 629 12.16 10.78 -36.81
N THR A 630 12.46 10.27 -35.61
CA THR A 630 11.71 10.58 -34.39
C THR A 630 12.68 10.81 -33.24
N PRO A 631 12.48 11.85 -32.40
CA PRO A 631 13.31 12.07 -31.22
C PRO A 631 13.24 10.84 -30.28
N LEU A 632 14.37 10.41 -29.75
CA LEU A 632 14.47 9.25 -28.85
C LEU A 632 13.56 9.40 -27.61
N LYS A 633 13.45 10.62 -27.08
CA LYS A 633 12.59 10.96 -25.93
C LYS A 633 11.10 10.65 -26.15
N GLU A 634 10.62 10.65 -27.39
CA GLU A 634 9.22 10.27 -27.71
C GLU A 634 8.89 8.81 -27.34
N TYR A 635 9.92 7.98 -27.14
CA TYR A 635 9.80 6.58 -26.78
C TYR A 635 9.98 6.32 -25.28
N ASP A 636 10.22 7.34 -24.48
CA ASP A 636 10.26 7.24 -23.02
C ASP A 636 8.83 7.08 -22.48
N SER A 637 8.41 5.84 -22.35
CA SER A 637 7.05 5.50 -21.91
C SER A 637 7.10 4.36 -20.90
N SER A 638 6.25 4.41 -19.90
CA SER A 638 6.11 3.34 -18.89
C SER A 638 5.45 2.05 -19.42
N ARG A 639 4.91 2.07 -20.66
CA ARG A 639 4.23 0.91 -21.25
C ARG A 639 5.24 -0.15 -21.68
N LYS A 640 5.10 -1.36 -21.17
CA LYS A 640 5.92 -2.53 -21.56
C LYS A 640 5.38 -3.26 -22.79
N THR A 641 4.10 -3.10 -23.13
CA THR A 641 3.42 -3.79 -24.25
C THR A 641 3.41 -2.91 -25.49
N GLY A 642 3.98 -3.44 -26.59
CA GLY A 642 3.99 -2.92 -27.95
C GLY A 642 3.58 -1.47 -28.18
N LEU A 643 4.55 -0.55 -28.18
CA LEU A 643 4.32 0.87 -28.46
C LEU A 643 4.42 1.10 -29.97
N LEU A 644 3.47 1.81 -30.59
CA LEU A 644 3.58 2.14 -32.01
C LEU A 644 4.81 3.02 -32.23
N ALA A 645 5.77 2.52 -33.04
CA ALA A 645 7.00 3.23 -33.39
C ALA A 645 6.86 3.95 -34.73
N ILE A 646 6.19 3.36 -35.69
CA ILE A 646 5.90 3.90 -37.02
C ILE A 646 4.55 3.37 -37.46
N ASN A 647 3.76 4.21 -38.15
CA ASN A 647 2.52 3.79 -38.78
C ASN A 647 2.83 3.29 -40.19
N LEU A 648 2.82 1.99 -40.40
CA LEU A 648 3.09 1.37 -41.70
C LEU A 648 1.85 1.39 -42.60
N LYS A 649 2.05 1.49 -43.92
CA LYS A 649 1.00 1.25 -44.92
C LYS A 649 0.74 -0.27 -45.02
N ASP A 650 -0.41 -0.62 -45.61
CA ASP A 650 -0.73 -2.01 -45.92
C ASP A 650 0.39 -2.63 -46.77
N GLU A 651 0.81 -3.84 -46.40
CA GLU A 651 1.87 -4.62 -47.04
C GLU A 651 3.31 -4.04 -46.93
N ASP A 652 3.53 -2.96 -46.12
CA ASP A 652 4.87 -2.46 -45.84
C ASP A 652 5.41 -3.03 -44.51
N GLU A 653 6.72 -3.15 -44.41
CA GLU A 653 7.40 -3.65 -43.23
C GLU A 653 8.50 -2.68 -42.79
N LEU A 654 8.71 -2.55 -41.49
CA LEU A 654 9.89 -1.92 -40.93
C LEU A 654 11.08 -2.87 -41.10
N ILE A 655 12.14 -2.41 -41.75
CA ILE A 655 13.29 -3.26 -42.07
C ILE A 655 14.51 -2.95 -41.20
N ASP A 656 14.72 -1.70 -40.84
CA ASP A 656 15.89 -1.28 -40.06
C ASP A 656 15.60 -0.04 -39.22
N VAL A 657 16.30 0.06 -38.10
CA VAL A 657 16.26 1.24 -37.18
C VAL A 657 17.68 1.58 -36.76
N ARG A 658 18.05 2.83 -36.84
CA ARG A 658 19.37 3.34 -36.41
C ARG A 658 19.19 4.52 -35.46
N MET A 659 20.08 4.61 -34.50
CA MET A 659 20.17 5.76 -33.61
C MET A 659 21.19 6.75 -34.16
N THR A 660 20.81 8.04 -34.25
CA THR A 660 21.67 9.12 -34.79
C THR A 660 21.64 10.35 -33.87
N ASP A 661 22.58 11.25 -34.09
CA ASP A 661 22.65 12.54 -33.37
C ASP A 661 22.12 13.73 -34.19
N GLY A 662 21.64 13.47 -35.43
CA GLY A 662 21.08 14.52 -36.28
C GLY A 662 22.05 15.11 -37.32
N GLU A 663 23.30 14.64 -37.39
CA GLU A 663 24.37 15.17 -38.23
C GLU A 663 24.89 14.17 -39.28
N ASP A 664 24.30 12.99 -39.41
CA ASP A 664 24.77 11.90 -40.25
C ASP A 664 24.28 12.02 -41.70
N ASN A 665 24.99 11.36 -42.59
CA ASN A 665 24.52 11.01 -43.94
C ASN A 665 23.86 9.62 -43.89
N ILE A 666 22.70 9.49 -44.50
CA ILE A 666 21.92 8.23 -44.53
C ILE A 666 22.06 7.59 -45.91
N VAL A 667 22.39 6.30 -45.88
CA VAL A 667 22.52 5.46 -47.05
C VAL A 667 21.42 4.42 -47.04
N LEU A 668 20.53 4.46 -48.05
CA LEU A 668 19.54 3.38 -48.29
C LEU A 668 20.00 2.56 -49.50
N VAL A 669 19.91 1.24 -49.39
CA VAL A 669 20.28 0.32 -50.48
C VAL A 669 19.15 -0.63 -50.79
N THR A 670 18.92 -0.91 -52.07
CA THR A 670 17.86 -1.78 -52.51
C THR A 670 18.39 -3.18 -52.93
N SER A 671 17.51 -4.15 -52.96
CA SER A 671 17.81 -5.53 -53.36
C SER A 671 18.39 -5.62 -54.75
N LYS A 672 17.92 -4.81 -55.71
CA LYS A 672 18.40 -4.77 -57.12
C LYS A 672 19.62 -3.86 -57.34
N GLY A 673 20.27 -3.45 -56.26
CA GLY A 673 21.56 -2.77 -56.34
C GLY A 673 21.55 -1.27 -56.58
N MET A 674 20.47 -0.58 -56.28
CA MET A 674 20.41 0.88 -56.24
C MET A 674 20.74 1.37 -54.81
N SER A 675 21.29 2.58 -54.70
CA SER A 675 21.51 3.25 -53.40
C SER A 675 21.26 4.73 -53.53
N ILE A 676 20.80 5.33 -52.45
CA ILE A 676 20.70 6.80 -52.31
C ILE A 676 21.38 7.23 -51.02
N THR A 677 22.14 8.31 -51.06
CA THR A 677 22.77 8.94 -49.90
C THR A 677 22.22 10.34 -49.81
N PHE A 678 21.72 10.73 -48.65
CA PHE A 678 21.19 12.09 -48.36
C PHE A 678 21.52 12.51 -46.94
N ASP A 679 21.52 13.84 -46.67
CA ASP A 679 21.73 14.41 -45.34
C ASP A 679 20.54 14.06 -44.44
N GLU A 680 20.80 13.64 -43.24
CA GLU A 680 19.78 13.33 -42.23
C GLU A 680 18.86 14.56 -41.94
N LYS A 681 19.37 15.76 -42.10
CA LYS A 681 18.62 17.01 -41.95
C LYS A 681 17.47 17.16 -42.97
N ASP A 682 17.54 16.46 -44.10
CA ASP A 682 16.46 16.42 -45.05
C ASP A 682 15.23 15.66 -44.53
N VAL A 683 15.40 14.88 -43.46
CA VAL A 683 14.34 14.16 -42.78
C VAL A 683 13.98 14.93 -41.49
N ARG A 684 12.92 15.72 -41.52
CA ARG A 684 12.45 16.44 -40.33
C ARG A 684 11.96 15.48 -39.27
N PRO A 685 12.22 15.76 -37.96
CA PRO A 685 11.69 14.96 -36.87
C PRO A 685 10.16 14.99 -36.83
N VAL A 686 9.51 13.84 -36.63
CA VAL A 686 8.06 13.68 -36.52
C VAL A 686 7.71 12.75 -35.36
N GLY A 687 6.46 12.86 -34.86
CA GLY A 687 6.01 12.03 -33.74
C GLY A 687 5.85 10.55 -34.09
N ARG A 688 5.71 9.69 -33.10
CA ARG A 688 5.66 8.21 -33.22
C ARG A 688 4.60 7.69 -34.21
N SER A 689 3.42 8.26 -34.24
CA SER A 689 2.30 7.81 -35.06
C SER A 689 2.38 8.22 -36.53
N ALA A 690 3.46 8.91 -36.94
CA ALA A 690 3.64 9.31 -38.34
C ALA A 690 4.09 8.14 -39.22
N GLN A 691 3.79 8.19 -40.53
CA GLN A 691 4.18 7.18 -41.54
C GLN A 691 5.61 7.39 -42.06
N GLY A 692 6.17 8.58 -41.90
CA GLY A 692 7.44 8.95 -42.51
C GLY A 692 7.27 9.63 -43.89
N VAL A 693 8.39 9.77 -44.59
CA VAL A 693 8.52 10.44 -45.89
C VAL A 693 9.25 9.53 -46.89
N LEU A 694 9.12 9.82 -48.18
CA LEU A 694 9.86 9.04 -49.20
C LEU A 694 11.36 9.22 -49.07
N GLY A 695 12.09 8.14 -48.82
CA GLY A 695 13.55 8.07 -48.74
C GLY A 695 14.16 7.77 -50.12
N ILE A 696 13.73 6.73 -50.79
CA ILE A 696 14.16 6.31 -52.12
C ILE A 696 12.95 5.92 -52.98
N ARG A 697 12.99 6.22 -54.25
CA ARG A 697 11.98 5.79 -55.24
C ARG A 697 12.43 4.43 -55.82
N LEU A 698 11.61 3.42 -55.57
CA LEU A 698 11.85 2.05 -56.00
C LEU A 698 11.34 1.81 -57.45
N ASP A 699 12.01 0.95 -58.17
CA ASP A 699 11.52 0.37 -59.44
C ASP A 699 10.57 -0.82 -59.12
N GLU A 700 9.87 -1.33 -60.17
CA GLU A 700 8.97 -2.50 -60.03
C GLU A 700 9.72 -3.71 -59.46
N ASP A 701 9.12 -4.39 -58.47
CA ASP A 701 9.67 -5.55 -57.76
C ASP A 701 11.02 -5.30 -57.03
N ASP A 702 11.38 -4.06 -56.72
CA ASP A 702 12.56 -3.74 -55.90
C ASP A 702 12.11 -3.31 -54.48
N PHE A 703 12.96 -3.50 -53.51
CA PHE A 703 12.70 -3.13 -52.12
C PHE A 703 13.99 -2.76 -51.38
N VAL A 704 13.87 -1.94 -50.35
CA VAL A 704 15.01 -1.57 -49.51
C VAL A 704 15.40 -2.75 -48.62
N ILE A 705 16.72 -3.06 -48.56
CA ILE A 705 17.25 -4.17 -47.77
C ILE A 705 17.99 -3.74 -46.50
N GLY A 706 18.41 -2.49 -46.41
CA GLY A 706 19.12 -1.96 -45.29
C GLY A 706 19.30 -0.45 -45.33
N MET A 707 19.56 0.11 -44.18
CA MET A 707 19.87 1.51 -43.96
C MET A 707 21.14 1.59 -43.11
N GLU A 708 22.06 2.46 -43.51
CA GLU A 708 23.21 2.78 -42.66
C GLU A 708 23.34 4.29 -42.47
N SER A 709 23.85 4.68 -41.29
CA SER A 709 24.22 6.07 -40.98
C SER A 709 25.73 6.21 -41.03
N VAL A 710 26.19 7.28 -41.61
CA VAL A 710 27.61 7.57 -41.83
C VAL A 710 27.92 8.97 -41.40
N LEU A 711 28.91 9.13 -40.53
CA LEU A 711 29.43 10.46 -40.16
C LEU A 711 29.92 11.17 -41.42
N ALA A 712 29.50 12.39 -41.68
CA ALA A 712 29.75 13.16 -42.91
C ALA A 712 31.26 13.31 -43.31
N ASN A 713 32.22 13.03 -42.40
CA ASN A 713 33.64 13.15 -42.61
C ASN A 713 34.47 11.88 -42.36
N ASP A 714 33.83 10.73 -42.25
CA ASP A 714 34.54 9.44 -42.03
C ASP A 714 35.15 8.94 -43.35
N LYS A 715 36.46 9.21 -43.55
CA LYS A 715 37.20 8.77 -44.70
C LYS A 715 37.80 7.36 -44.60
N LYS A 716 37.64 6.70 -43.45
CA LYS A 716 38.17 5.34 -43.23
C LYS A 716 37.15 4.27 -43.47
N ALA A 717 35.88 4.60 -43.38
CA ALA A 717 34.79 3.66 -43.55
C ALA A 717 34.45 3.43 -45.03
N THR A 718 34.06 2.20 -45.33
CA THR A 718 33.63 1.79 -46.68
C THR A 718 32.25 1.12 -46.60
N LEU A 719 31.44 1.24 -47.67
CA LEU A 719 30.20 0.52 -47.77
C LEU A 719 30.48 -0.90 -48.26
N LEU A 720 30.34 -1.89 -47.40
CA LEU A 720 30.37 -3.30 -47.69
C LEU A 720 28.99 -3.75 -48.19
N ALA A 721 28.92 -4.36 -49.39
CA ALA A 721 27.72 -4.93 -49.96
C ALA A 721 27.93 -6.38 -50.35
N ILE A 722 26.96 -7.24 -49.94
CA ILE A 722 27.05 -8.69 -50.13
C ILE A 722 25.77 -9.21 -50.77
N THR A 723 25.91 -10.15 -51.68
CA THR A 723 24.83 -10.76 -52.46
C THR A 723 24.50 -12.16 -51.98
N GLU A 724 23.31 -12.66 -52.29
CA GLU A 724 22.82 -13.98 -51.90
C GLU A 724 23.72 -15.15 -52.39
N ASN A 725 24.44 -15.00 -53.50
CA ASN A 725 25.34 -16.04 -54.00
C ASN A 725 26.80 -15.88 -53.52
N GLY A 726 27.00 -15.14 -52.43
CA GLY A 726 28.29 -15.02 -51.71
C GLY A 726 29.32 -14.13 -52.40
N PHE A 727 28.90 -13.22 -53.28
CA PHE A 727 29.77 -12.19 -53.85
C PHE A 727 29.67 -10.94 -53.01
N GLY A 728 30.77 -10.22 -52.92
CA GLY A 728 30.77 -8.96 -52.13
C GLY A 728 31.90 -8.04 -52.52
N LYS A 729 31.83 -6.81 -52.09
CA LYS A 729 32.86 -5.79 -52.27
C LYS A 729 32.72 -4.68 -51.24
N ARG A 730 33.80 -3.96 -51.08
CA ARG A 730 33.81 -2.65 -50.41
C ARG A 730 33.81 -1.54 -51.43
N THR A 731 33.14 -0.43 -51.16
CA THR A 731 33.18 0.77 -51.99
C THR A 731 33.40 1.98 -51.11
N GLU A 732 34.33 2.86 -51.54
CA GLU A 732 34.59 4.11 -50.81
C GLU A 732 33.34 4.98 -50.73
N LEU A 733 33.11 5.60 -49.58
CA LEU A 733 31.90 6.44 -49.35
C LEU A 733 31.89 7.68 -50.24
N ASP A 734 33.06 8.17 -50.65
CA ASP A 734 33.20 9.32 -51.54
C ASP A 734 32.63 9.06 -52.97
N GLU A 735 32.44 7.80 -53.36
CA GLU A 735 31.72 7.45 -54.60
C GLU A 735 30.22 7.67 -54.52
N TYR A 736 29.65 7.85 -53.33
CA TYR A 736 28.23 8.04 -53.11
C TYR A 736 27.95 9.53 -52.86
N ARG A 737 27.62 10.25 -53.93
CA ARG A 737 27.26 11.66 -53.81
C ARG A 737 26.02 11.85 -52.94
N VAL A 738 26.03 12.83 -52.04
CA VAL A 738 24.86 13.26 -51.29
C VAL A 738 23.84 13.88 -52.26
N GLN A 739 22.62 13.40 -52.20
CA GLN A 739 21.48 13.79 -53.06
C GLN A 739 20.29 14.21 -52.19
N ASN A 740 19.28 14.84 -52.77
CA ASN A 740 18.01 15.02 -52.10
C ASN A 740 17.29 13.65 -51.97
N ARG A 741 16.69 13.40 -50.78
CA ARG A 741 15.89 12.17 -50.58
C ARG A 741 14.74 12.03 -51.57
N GLY A 742 14.26 10.84 -51.76
CA GLY A 742 13.12 10.51 -52.64
C GLY A 742 13.47 10.43 -54.13
N GLY A 743 14.79 10.49 -54.47
CA GLY A 743 15.31 10.19 -55.81
C GLY A 743 15.36 8.70 -56.11
N ARG A 744 15.77 8.32 -57.35
CA ARG A 744 16.04 6.94 -57.75
C ARG A 744 17.40 6.42 -57.27
N GLY A 745 18.30 7.35 -56.82
CA GLY A 745 19.64 7.02 -56.37
C GLY A 745 20.62 6.70 -57.51
N VAL A 746 21.66 5.97 -57.17
CA VAL A 746 22.74 5.55 -58.08
C VAL A 746 22.97 4.02 -57.97
N ILE A 747 23.53 3.42 -59.01
CA ILE A 747 23.88 2.00 -58.96
C ILE A 747 25.02 1.79 -57.97
N THR A 748 24.82 0.97 -56.93
CA THR A 748 25.85 0.55 -55.97
C THR A 748 26.43 -0.83 -56.29
N TYR A 749 25.68 -1.69 -56.98
CA TYR A 749 26.10 -3.03 -57.30
C TYR A 749 25.54 -3.47 -58.63
N LYS A 750 26.38 -4.10 -59.49
CA LYS A 750 25.90 -4.67 -60.77
C LYS A 750 25.35 -6.07 -60.54
N ILE A 751 24.03 -6.16 -60.38
CA ILE A 751 23.33 -7.43 -60.22
C ILE A 751 23.34 -8.22 -61.51
N THR A 752 23.65 -9.53 -61.44
CA THR A 752 23.62 -10.50 -62.51
C THR A 752 23.07 -11.84 -61.98
N THR A 753 22.72 -12.78 -62.91
CA THR A 753 22.28 -14.10 -62.46
C THR A 753 23.36 -14.86 -61.70
N LYS A 754 24.64 -14.50 -61.89
CA LYS A 754 25.77 -15.09 -61.13
C LYS A 754 25.87 -14.58 -59.70
N THR A 755 25.63 -13.30 -59.49
CA THR A 755 25.79 -12.68 -58.17
C THR A 755 24.51 -12.85 -57.32
N GLY A 756 23.37 -12.90 -57.94
CA GLY A 756 22.09 -12.79 -57.26
C GLY A 756 21.87 -11.37 -56.69
N ASN A 757 20.81 -11.18 -55.95
CA ASN A 757 20.41 -9.89 -55.33
C ASN A 757 21.27 -9.58 -54.13
N ILE A 758 21.36 -8.28 -53.76
CA ILE A 758 21.97 -7.86 -52.50
C ILE A 758 21.09 -8.33 -51.32
N VAL A 759 21.74 -8.90 -50.30
CA VAL A 759 21.07 -9.41 -49.09
C VAL A 759 21.45 -8.64 -47.86
N GLY A 760 22.55 -7.90 -47.88
CA GLY A 760 22.93 -7.07 -46.73
C GLY A 760 24.03 -6.07 -47.07
N ILE A 761 24.04 -5.02 -46.29
CA ILE A 761 25.03 -3.94 -46.32
C ILE A 761 25.51 -3.65 -44.91
N ARG A 762 26.76 -3.20 -44.78
CA ARG A 762 27.34 -2.64 -43.55
C ARG A 762 28.36 -1.55 -43.89
N ILE A 763 28.42 -0.57 -43.01
CA ILE A 763 29.58 0.33 -42.97
C ILE A 763 30.69 -0.40 -42.22
N ALA A 764 31.85 -0.53 -42.80
CA ALA A 764 32.96 -1.29 -42.22
C ALA A 764 34.30 -0.60 -42.41
N THR A 765 35.16 -0.71 -41.41
CA THR A 765 36.54 -0.25 -41.39
C THR A 765 37.49 -1.42 -41.59
N GLU A 766 38.73 -1.14 -41.99
CA GLU A 766 39.77 -2.18 -42.31
C GLU A 766 40.17 -3.02 -41.10
N ASP A 767 39.97 -2.49 -39.91
CA ASP A 767 40.35 -3.16 -38.65
C ASP A 767 39.30 -4.16 -38.18
N GLU A 768 38.11 -4.19 -38.79
CA GLU A 768 36.99 -5.05 -38.39
C GLU A 768 37.04 -6.38 -39.13
N ASP A 769 36.31 -7.33 -38.59
CA ASP A 769 36.00 -8.61 -39.26
C ASP A 769 34.52 -8.64 -39.67
N VAL A 770 34.20 -9.34 -40.72
CA VAL A 770 32.83 -9.56 -41.16
C VAL A 770 32.49 -11.05 -41.11
N MET A 771 31.30 -11.34 -40.61
CA MET A 771 30.70 -12.67 -40.65
C MET A 771 29.63 -12.75 -41.74
N LEU A 772 29.67 -13.77 -42.54
CA LEU A 772 28.66 -14.14 -43.53
C LEU A 772 27.98 -15.41 -43.05
N ILE A 773 26.66 -15.40 -43.08
CA ILE A 773 25.82 -16.48 -42.58
C ILE A 773 24.90 -16.94 -43.71
N THR A 774 24.87 -18.26 -43.96
CA THR A 774 24.00 -18.87 -44.98
C THR A 774 22.71 -19.42 -44.38
N ASN A 775 21.71 -19.67 -45.24
CA ASN A 775 20.45 -20.32 -44.85
C ASN A 775 20.65 -21.76 -44.30
N SER A 776 21.77 -22.41 -44.58
CA SER A 776 22.18 -23.71 -44.03
C SER A 776 22.86 -23.62 -42.68
N GLY A 777 23.08 -22.40 -42.14
CA GLY A 777 23.77 -22.17 -40.86
C GLY A 777 25.30 -22.18 -40.99
N THR A 778 25.85 -22.23 -42.20
CA THR A 778 27.29 -22.11 -42.41
C THR A 778 27.74 -20.66 -42.15
N ILE A 779 28.78 -20.50 -41.34
CA ILE A 779 29.32 -19.20 -40.98
C ILE A 779 30.77 -19.10 -41.45
N ILE A 780 31.10 -18.01 -42.16
CA ILE A 780 32.48 -17.69 -42.49
C ILE A 780 32.84 -16.32 -41.87
N ARG A 781 34.06 -16.22 -41.32
CA ARG A 781 34.61 -14.96 -40.79
C ARG A 781 35.76 -14.52 -41.68
N LEU A 782 35.72 -13.31 -42.17
CA LEU A 782 36.68 -12.70 -43.05
C LEU A 782 37.16 -11.39 -42.46
N LYS A 783 38.42 -11.05 -42.68
CA LYS A 783 38.87 -9.69 -42.37
C LYS A 783 38.33 -8.72 -43.42
N VAL A 784 37.81 -7.60 -42.97
CA VAL A 784 37.34 -6.54 -43.89
C VAL A 784 38.50 -6.07 -44.80
N ALA A 785 39.71 -5.98 -44.29
CA ALA A 785 40.92 -5.66 -45.06
C ALA A 785 41.18 -6.57 -46.25
N ASP A 786 40.76 -7.86 -46.20
CA ASP A 786 40.97 -8.83 -47.30
C ASP A 786 39.90 -8.68 -48.40
N ILE A 787 38.87 -7.88 -48.23
CA ILE A 787 37.83 -7.64 -49.20
C ILE A 787 38.23 -6.46 -50.09
N SER A 788 38.23 -6.72 -51.41
CA SER A 788 38.63 -5.70 -52.39
C SER A 788 37.78 -4.46 -52.40
N ILE A 789 38.39 -3.27 -52.42
CA ILE A 789 37.74 -1.99 -52.68
C ILE A 789 37.51 -1.88 -54.19
N LEU A 790 36.30 -1.73 -54.61
CA LEU A 790 35.86 -1.68 -56.00
C LEU A 790 34.85 -0.57 -56.22
N GLY A 791 34.86 0.00 -57.42
CA GLY A 791 33.90 1.01 -57.83
C GLY A 791 32.43 0.53 -57.79
N ARG A 792 31.51 1.47 -57.63
CA ARG A 792 30.06 1.24 -57.42
C ARG A 792 29.43 0.26 -58.41
N ALA A 793 29.61 0.45 -59.72
CA ALA A 793 28.92 -0.30 -60.76
C ALA A 793 29.63 -1.66 -61.09
N THR A 794 30.27 -2.32 -60.12
CA THR A 794 30.99 -3.59 -60.31
C THR A 794 30.24 -4.76 -59.69
N GLN A 795 30.58 -6.00 -60.04
CA GLN A 795 29.97 -7.24 -59.59
C GLN A 795 30.57 -7.79 -58.28
N GLY A 796 31.61 -7.16 -57.77
CA GLY A 796 32.34 -7.68 -56.59
C GLY A 796 33.16 -8.94 -56.89
N VAL A 797 33.69 -9.50 -55.82
CA VAL A 797 34.49 -10.73 -55.82
C VAL A 797 33.79 -11.83 -55.03
N THR A 798 34.15 -13.08 -55.22
CA THR A 798 33.61 -14.18 -54.44
C THR A 798 34.22 -14.12 -53.01
N LEU A 799 33.39 -13.91 -52.03
CA LEU A 799 33.79 -13.94 -50.63
C LEU A 799 33.52 -15.30 -50.00
N MET A 800 32.41 -15.92 -50.40
CA MET A 800 32.00 -17.25 -49.96
C MET A 800 31.51 -18.07 -51.16
N ARG A 801 31.91 -19.31 -51.21
CA ARG A 801 31.39 -20.28 -52.21
C ARG A 801 30.17 -20.95 -51.62
N THR A 802 29.01 -20.77 -52.25
CA THR A 802 27.74 -21.39 -51.87
C THR A 802 27.52 -22.64 -52.75
N ASN A 803 26.98 -23.72 -52.22
CA ASN A 803 26.71 -24.94 -52.91
C ASN A 803 25.21 -25.13 -53.15
N GLY A 804 24.78 -25.38 -54.42
CA GLY A 804 23.39 -25.67 -54.71
C GLY A 804 22.41 -24.54 -54.34
N ASP A 805 21.44 -24.84 -53.47
CA ASP A 805 20.44 -23.90 -52.98
C ASP A 805 20.89 -23.08 -51.73
N GLU A 806 22.14 -23.20 -51.34
CA GLU A 806 22.72 -22.45 -50.23
C GLU A 806 22.90 -20.98 -50.63
N LYS A 807 22.36 -20.09 -49.82
CA LYS A 807 22.42 -18.64 -50.04
C LYS A 807 22.86 -17.91 -48.76
N VAL A 808 23.62 -16.84 -48.93
CA VAL A 808 23.91 -15.92 -47.83
C VAL A 808 22.62 -15.19 -47.45
N VAL A 809 22.31 -15.15 -46.20
CA VAL A 809 21.06 -14.53 -45.67
C VAL A 809 21.31 -13.40 -44.66
N SER A 810 22.52 -13.34 -44.05
CA SER A 810 22.86 -12.27 -43.08
C SER A 810 24.35 -11.94 -43.11
N ILE A 811 24.66 -10.70 -42.77
CA ILE A 811 26.03 -10.19 -42.59
C ILE A 811 26.12 -9.37 -41.33
N GLU A 812 27.22 -9.51 -40.59
CA GLU A 812 27.50 -8.69 -39.40
C GLU A 812 28.99 -8.31 -39.34
N THR A 813 29.29 -7.10 -38.95
CA THR A 813 30.65 -6.64 -38.62
C THR A 813 30.96 -6.86 -37.13
N ILE A 814 32.17 -7.26 -36.86
CA ILE A 814 32.66 -7.50 -35.50
C ILE A 814 33.87 -6.59 -35.29
N ALA A 815 33.88 -5.84 -34.17
CA ALA A 815 35.05 -5.08 -33.76
C ALA A 815 36.28 -5.99 -33.62
N PRO A 816 37.48 -5.50 -33.94
CA PRO A 816 38.72 -6.28 -33.79
C PRO A 816 38.90 -6.71 -32.34
N GLU A 817 39.33 -7.96 -32.15
CA GLU A 817 39.79 -8.41 -30.84
C GLU A 817 41.06 -7.61 -30.47
N GLU A 818 41.04 -6.79 -29.39
CA GLU A 818 42.24 -6.18 -28.80
C GLU A 818 43.25 -7.24 -28.30
#